data_6da238e5f71f51f89e8e2485e4a044fd
#
_entry.id   6da238e5f71f51f89e8e2485e4a044fd
#
_cell.length_a   1.000
_cell.length_b   1.000
_cell.length_c   1.000
_cell.angle_alpha   90.00
_cell.angle_beta   90.00
_cell.angle_gamma   90.00
#
_symmetry.space_group_name_H-M   'P 1'
#
loop_
_entity.id
_entity.type
_entity.pdbx_description
1 polymer ?
#
loop_
_entity_poly.entity_id
_entity_poly.type
_entity_poly.pdbx_seq_one_letter_code
_entity_poly.pdbx_strand_id
1 'polypeptide(L)'
;MATKKKTDQDLQLDKDQLKASIVRHLRSTLGTSEQKASPEAWWKATAAAVNEQVYERLTRTQQTHFKKDTRAIHYLSAEFLMGRLTSNNLHNLSLYKICEEALGELGLELTDLCEQEPDMALGNGGLGRLAACFIDSLATLNYPAVGYGIHYEHGLFRQEIQDGRQIERPDSWREYGNPWEICRPESVQEIPLYGYVETVFGDKGGLKKVWHAGRKIKGVPWDIPVVGFGGHTVNILRLWESRASEFFDWDVFNAGGYIDSQAEKAQAETISKVLYPNDDTDAGKELRLIQQYFFCACSIKDIMRRYKRVHGSDFGNFATQIAIQLNDTHPTVAIPELMRVLVDEEGMDWNAAWDISYQVFSYTNHTLLPEALEKWSVSLFEKVLPRHLEIIYEINARFLNDLVEPKWPGNDAIKAKLSIIEEGTVRKVRMGNLCVIGSSKVNGVAEIHSKLVKEDLFPEYAELWPEKMCNVTNGVTPRRWLLACNPELAELYNEVVGKEWPLQLDKLRSVVKFADDKAFQKQFMTIKRHNKEKLVKVIKAETGIDVSAEAIFDVQIKRLHEYKRQQLNLIHIMALYRRLLANPDYDMHPRVFIFGSKAAPGYKLAKDIIYAINKLAERVNNDVRIQGKLKVVFMPNYRVSLAEKLIPAADVSEQISTAGYEASGTGNMKMALNGAITIGTLDGANIEIAEEAGAENCAIFGLNVDEVKSLKGRGYNPYDFYYANSELKAVLDWFDTDYFTPGRPGELSSIKRSLLEGGDPYLTLADFASYSEAHKLIDTWYRDPALWAKKAIINSATMGKFNSDRSIQDYVDRIWNLKPCSIG
;
A
#
# COMPACT_ATOMS: atom_id res chain seq x y z
N MET A 1 -14.32 35.58 27.11
CA MET A 1 -14.84 36.08 25.82
C MET A 1 -15.26 34.87 24.98
N ALA A 2 -16.55 34.70 24.69
CA ALA A 2 -17.03 33.65 23.81
C ALA A 2 -16.62 34.02 22.37
N THR A 3 -15.61 33.32 21.84
CA THR A 3 -15.26 33.42 20.42
C THR A 3 -16.44 32.92 19.60
N LYS A 4 -17.01 33.78 18.74
CA LYS A 4 -18.00 33.35 17.75
C LYS A 4 -17.44 32.14 17.00
N LYS A 5 -18.20 31.03 16.94
CA LYS A 5 -17.83 29.88 16.10
C LYS A 5 -17.81 30.36 14.64
N LYS A 6 -16.65 30.30 14.00
CA LYS A 6 -16.53 30.50 12.55
C LYS A 6 -17.29 29.36 11.85
N THR A 7 -18.10 29.66 10.84
CA THR A 7 -18.73 28.70 9.96
C THR A 7 -17.72 28.20 8.91
N ASP A 8 -18.01 27.13 8.16
CA ASP A 8 -17.12 26.69 7.08
C ASP A 8 -16.93 27.77 6.01
N GLN A 9 -17.92 28.63 5.79
CA GLN A 9 -17.78 29.80 4.92
C GLN A 9 -16.78 30.83 5.45
N ASP A 10 -16.66 31.01 6.78
CA ASP A 10 -15.69 31.92 7.41
C ASP A 10 -14.24 31.40 7.33
N LEU A 11 -14.04 30.12 6.95
CA LEU A 11 -12.73 29.47 6.79
C LEU A 11 -12.26 29.44 5.32
N GLN A 12 -13.12 29.82 4.36
CA GLN A 12 -12.75 29.84 2.96
C GLN A 12 -11.87 31.05 2.67
N LEU A 13 -10.60 30.83 2.32
CA LEU A 13 -9.68 31.89 1.91
C LEU A 13 -9.99 32.32 0.48
N ASP A 14 -9.98 33.64 0.26
CA ASP A 14 -9.87 34.18 -1.09
C ASP A 14 -8.40 34.18 -1.59
N LYS A 15 -8.22 34.47 -2.87
CA LYS A 15 -6.90 34.47 -3.52
C LYS A 15 -5.92 35.43 -2.85
N ASP A 16 -6.36 36.65 -2.51
CA ASP A 16 -5.48 37.69 -1.95
C ASP A 16 -5.06 37.33 -0.52
N GLN A 17 -5.97 36.75 0.25
CA GLN A 17 -5.68 36.26 1.61
C GLN A 17 -4.67 35.10 1.55
N LEU A 18 -4.84 34.16 0.65
CA LEU A 18 -3.89 33.02 0.50
C LEU A 18 -2.51 33.52 0.04
N LYS A 19 -2.47 34.41 -0.96
CA LYS A 19 -1.23 35.04 -1.43
C LYS A 19 -0.50 35.78 -0.29
N ALA A 20 -1.24 36.62 0.48
CA ALA A 20 -0.66 37.31 1.62
C ALA A 20 -0.13 36.37 2.70
N SER A 21 -0.83 35.22 2.94
CA SER A 21 -0.36 34.21 3.88
C SER A 21 0.92 33.51 3.39
N ILE A 22 1.00 33.16 2.11
CA ILE A 22 2.23 32.54 1.51
C ILE A 22 3.42 33.49 1.69
N VAL A 23 3.28 34.75 1.30
CA VAL A 23 4.36 35.76 1.44
C VAL A 23 4.72 36.00 2.92
N ARG A 24 3.73 36.01 3.82
CA ARG A 24 3.99 36.12 5.25
C ARG A 24 4.82 34.96 5.77
N HIS A 25 4.48 33.71 5.42
CA HIS A 25 5.24 32.51 5.83
C HIS A 25 6.64 32.50 5.23
N LEU A 26 6.80 32.94 3.99
CA LEU A 26 8.13 33.08 3.39
C LEU A 26 9.05 33.96 4.24
N ARG A 27 8.53 35.11 4.72
CA ARG A 27 9.30 36.04 5.52
C ARG A 27 9.43 35.64 6.98
N SER A 28 8.31 35.32 7.64
CA SER A 28 8.27 35.09 9.08
C SER A 28 8.66 33.67 9.54
N THR A 29 8.37 32.67 8.74
CA THR A 29 8.67 31.25 9.07
C THR A 29 10.00 30.81 8.48
N LEU A 30 10.30 31.23 7.23
CA LEU A 30 11.49 30.79 6.51
C LEU A 30 12.60 31.84 6.46
N GLY A 31 12.34 33.06 6.93
CA GLY A 31 13.36 34.09 7.05
C GLY A 31 13.96 34.58 5.72
N THR A 32 13.20 34.50 4.61
CA THR A 32 13.68 34.88 3.28
C THR A 32 12.71 35.83 2.58
N SER A 33 13.16 36.47 1.50
CA SER A 33 12.35 37.42 0.69
C SER A 33 11.95 36.75 -0.64
N GLU A 34 10.95 37.34 -1.30
CA GLU A 34 10.44 36.84 -2.59
C GLU A 34 11.55 36.79 -3.66
N GLN A 35 12.53 37.71 -3.64
CA GLN A 35 13.62 37.74 -4.63
C GLN A 35 14.71 36.69 -4.38
N LYS A 36 14.80 36.17 -3.14
CA LYS A 36 15.87 35.23 -2.74
C LYS A 36 15.37 33.81 -2.49
N ALA A 37 14.06 33.63 -2.49
CA ALA A 37 13.45 32.35 -2.17
C ALA A 37 13.75 31.28 -3.24
N SER A 38 14.18 30.12 -2.82
CA SER A 38 14.29 28.92 -3.67
C SER A 38 12.90 28.32 -3.97
N PRO A 39 12.76 27.49 -5.01
CA PRO A 39 11.51 26.77 -5.25
C PRO A 39 11.04 25.95 -4.03
N GLU A 40 11.95 25.33 -3.29
CA GLU A 40 11.65 24.61 -2.06
C GLU A 40 11.11 25.54 -0.96
N ALA A 41 11.68 26.75 -0.81
CA ALA A 41 11.18 27.74 0.15
C ALA A 41 9.76 28.19 -0.20
N TRP A 42 9.46 28.40 -1.47
CA TRP A 42 8.11 28.71 -1.96
C TRP A 42 7.13 27.57 -1.69
N TRP A 43 7.51 26.32 -1.96
CA TRP A 43 6.69 25.17 -1.62
C TRP A 43 6.39 25.11 -0.11
N LYS A 44 7.43 25.23 0.75
CA LYS A 44 7.25 25.22 2.22
C LYS A 44 6.36 26.35 2.72
N ALA A 45 6.49 27.56 2.15
CA ALA A 45 5.64 28.70 2.49
C ALA A 45 4.17 28.45 2.07
N THR A 46 3.96 27.88 0.89
CA THR A 46 2.63 27.52 0.39
C THR A 46 2.00 26.43 1.28
N ALA A 47 2.74 25.39 1.61
CA ALA A 47 2.26 24.34 2.51
C ALA A 47 1.92 24.89 3.91
N ALA A 48 2.73 25.81 4.44
CA ALA A 48 2.47 26.45 5.73
C ALA A 48 1.19 27.31 5.70
N ALA A 49 0.94 28.04 4.61
CA ALA A 49 -0.28 28.82 4.45
C ALA A 49 -1.54 27.94 4.35
N VAL A 50 -1.44 26.79 3.67
CA VAL A 50 -2.52 25.80 3.60
C VAL A 50 -2.75 25.14 4.97
N ASN A 51 -1.68 24.87 5.72
CA ASN A 51 -1.76 24.28 7.05
C ASN A 51 -2.52 25.16 8.07
N GLU A 52 -2.55 26.47 7.93
CA GLU A 52 -3.41 27.32 8.76
C GLU A 52 -4.87 26.87 8.68
N GLN A 53 -5.33 26.52 7.47
CA GLN A 53 -6.69 26.05 7.23
C GLN A 53 -6.91 24.61 7.73
N VAL A 54 -5.90 23.77 7.55
CA VAL A 54 -5.93 22.36 7.98
C VAL A 54 -6.00 22.28 9.51
N TYR A 55 -5.17 23.03 10.23
CA TYR A 55 -5.08 22.96 11.69
C TYR A 55 -6.31 23.53 12.40
N GLU A 56 -6.91 24.57 11.86
CA GLU A 56 -8.19 25.09 12.38
C GLU A 56 -9.28 24.01 12.28
N ARG A 57 -9.40 23.34 11.13
CA ARG A 57 -10.36 22.25 10.91
C ARG A 57 -10.05 21.02 11.75
N LEU A 58 -8.77 20.68 11.90
CA LEU A 58 -8.33 19.58 12.77
C LEU A 58 -8.76 19.83 14.22
N THR A 59 -8.53 21.04 14.72
CA THR A 59 -8.91 21.43 16.09
C THR A 59 -10.41 21.30 16.29
N ARG A 60 -11.23 21.79 15.35
CA ARG A 60 -12.69 21.67 15.37
C ARG A 60 -13.13 20.21 15.35
N THR A 61 -12.53 19.41 14.48
CA THR A 61 -12.81 17.97 14.38
C THR A 61 -12.55 17.26 15.70
N GLN A 62 -11.37 17.46 16.28
CA GLN A 62 -10.99 16.83 17.55
C GLN A 62 -11.90 17.26 18.72
N GLN A 63 -12.22 18.56 18.82
CA GLN A 63 -13.15 19.06 19.83
C GLN A 63 -14.55 18.48 19.69
N THR A 64 -15.04 18.32 18.45
CA THR A 64 -16.36 17.76 18.17
C THR A 64 -16.42 16.28 18.52
N HIS A 65 -15.41 15.51 18.10
CA HIS A 65 -15.32 14.07 18.42
C HIS A 65 -15.25 13.85 19.94
N PHE A 66 -14.42 14.62 20.63
CA PHE A 66 -14.30 14.57 22.09
C PHE A 66 -15.62 14.93 22.79
N LYS A 67 -16.29 16.02 22.39
CA LYS A 67 -17.53 16.47 23.00
C LYS A 67 -18.70 15.49 22.77
N LYS A 68 -18.73 14.85 21.62
CA LYS A 68 -19.79 13.91 21.25
C LYS A 68 -19.51 12.48 21.71
N ASP A 69 -18.31 12.23 22.27
CA ASP A 69 -17.86 10.91 22.70
C ASP A 69 -18.12 9.86 21.61
N THR A 70 -17.55 10.10 20.44
CA THR A 70 -17.85 9.30 19.26
C THR A 70 -17.05 8.01 19.22
N ARG A 71 -17.68 6.87 18.85
CA ARG A 71 -16.96 5.65 18.47
C ARG A 71 -15.99 5.96 17.35
N ALA A 72 -14.73 5.52 17.47
CA ALA A 72 -13.68 5.76 16.49
C ALA A 72 -13.00 4.48 16.03
N ILE A 73 -12.59 4.45 14.75
CA ILE A 73 -11.70 3.42 14.22
C ILE A 73 -10.23 3.80 14.40
N HIS A 74 -9.45 2.85 14.87
CA HIS A 74 -8.01 2.93 15.01
C HIS A 74 -7.39 1.95 14.02
N TYR A 75 -6.85 2.48 12.91
CA TYR A 75 -6.35 1.69 11.78
C TYR A 75 -4.85 1.47 11.94
N LEU A 76 -4.44 0.27 12.35
CA LEU A 76 -3.04 -0.10 12.58
C LEU A 76 -2.43 -0.69 11.31
N SER A 77 -1.40 -0.04 10.78
CA SER A 77 -0.69 -0.52 9.59
C SER A 77 0.81 -0.22 9.70
N ALA A 78 1.63 -1.19 9.32
CA ALA A 78 3.08 -0.98 9.19
C ALA A 78 3.45 -0.04 8.02
N GLU A 79 2.52 0.17 7.09
CA GLU A 79 2.70 0.96 5.89
C GLU A 79 1.59 2.00 5.71
N PHE A 80 1.97 3.23 5.36
CA PHE A 80 1.09 4.27 4.82
C PHE A 80 1.78 4.97 3.65
N LEU A 81 1.46 4.55 2.43
CA LEU A 81 2.07 5.09 1.21
C LEU A 81 1.31 6.35 0.76
N MET A 82 1.56 7.46 1.45
CA MET A 82 0.83 8.71 1.30
C MET A 82 1.13 9.43 -0.02
N GLY A 83 2.39 9.39 -0.47
CA GLY A 83 2.85 10.22 -1.58
C GLY A 83 2.92 11.70 -1.19
N ARG A 84 2.70 12.60 -2.14
CA ARG A 84 2.68 14.04 -1.93
C ARG A 84 1.34 14.51 -1.39
N LEU A 85 1.32 15.50 -0.50
CA LEU A 85 0.13 16.00 0.18
C LEU A 85 -0.33 17.38 -0.31
N THR A 86 0.55 18.22 -0.87
CA THR A 86 0.22 19.57 -1.30
C THR A 86 -0.97 19.60 -2.25
N SER A 87 -0.87 18.94 -3.41
CA SER A 87 -1.95 18.88 -4.38
C SER A 87 -3.21 18.22 -3.82
N ASN A 88 -3.06 17.12 -3.06
CA ASN A 88 -4.17 16.41 -2.43
C ASN A 88 -4.96 17.31 -1.46
N ASN A 89 -4.25 18.02 -0.58
CA ASN A 89 -4.88 18.91 0.41
C ASN A 89 -5.53 20.11 -0.26
N LEU A 90 -4.92 20.68 -1.30
CA LEU A 90 -5.51 21.77 -2.08
C LEU A 90 -6.81 21.34 -2.76
N HIS A 91 -6.88 20.16 -3.36
CA HIS A 91 -8.13 19.62 -3.93
C HIS A 91 -9.18 19.36 -2.85
N ASN A 92 -8.79 18.71 -1.74
CA ASN A 92 -9.72 18.38 -0.67
C ASN A 92 -10.27 19.61 0.06
N LEU A 93 -9.52 20.71 0.11
CA LEU A 93 -9.97 21.99 0.64
C LEU A 93 -10.65 22.91 -0.40
N SER A 94 -10.77 22.49 -1.66
CA SER A 94 -11.25 23.30 -2.78
C SER A 94 -10.42 24.59 -3.00
N LEU A 95 -9.13 24.53 -2.68
CA LEU A 95 -8.19 25.66 -2.80
C LEU A 95 -7.27 25.57 -4.02
N TYR A 96 -7.34 24.49 -4.84
CA TYR A 96 -6.36 24.27 -5.91
C TYR A 96 -6.30 25.43 -6.91
N LYS A 97 -7.43 25.82 -7.50
CA LYS A 97 -7.49 26.93 -8.47
C LYS A 97 -7.13 28.28 -7.82
N ILE A 98 -7.57 28.51 -6.60
CA ILE A 98 -7.25 29.72 -5.83
C ILE A 98 -5.75 29.85 -5.59
N CYS A 99 -5.10 28.73 -5.26
CA CYS A 99 -3.65 28.66 -5.05
C CYS A 99 -2.87 28.86 -6.35
N GLU A 100 -3.33 28.22 -7.44
CA GLU A 100 -2.75 28.37 -8.78
C GLU A 100 -2.77 29.84 -9.23
N GLU A 101 -3.90 30.55 -9.08
CA GLU A 101 -4.04 31.96 -9.41
C GLU A 101 -3.16 32.85 -8.50
N ALA A 102 -3.12 32.57 -7.18
CA ALA A 102 -2.32 33.31 -6.22
C ALA A 102 -0.81 33.21 -6.52
N LEU A 103 -0.34 32.00 -6.85
CA LEU A 103 1.05 31.76 -7.24
C LEU A 103 1.38 32.34 -8.63
N GLY A 104 0.44 32.26 -9.58
CA GLY A 104 0.59 32.85 -10.91
C GLY A 104 0.83 34.37 -10.86
N GLU A 105 0.17 35.08 -9.93
CA GLU A 105 0.43 36.51 -9.69
C GLU A 105 1.83 36.79 -9.07
N LEU A 106 2.46 35.78 -8.48
CA LEU A 106 3.84 35.83 -7.98
C LEU A 106 4.85 35.36 -9.04
N GLY A 107 4.39 34.99 -10.24
CA GLY A 107 5.23 34.46 -11.32
C GLY A 107 5.68 33.02 -11.11
N LEU A 108 4.90 32.21 -10.38
CA LEU A 108 5.21 30.86 -10.02
C LEU A 108 4.13 29.90 -10.58
N GLU A 109 4.57 28.71 -10.97
CA GLU A 109 3.67 27.62 -11.40
C GLU A 109 3.45 26.63 -10.25
N LEU A 110 2.18 26.39 -9.88
CA LEU A 110 1.82 25.49 -8.77
C LEU A 110 2.35 24.07 -9.02
N THR A 111 2.28 23.60 -10.24
CA THR A 111 2.78 22.27 -10.64
C THR A 111 4.27 22.10 -10.36
N ASP A 112 5.07 23.13 -10.68
CA ASP A 112 6.52 23.12 -10.43
C ASP A 112 6.85 23.14 -8.94
N LEU A 113 6.05 23.82 -8.14
CA LEU A 113 6.18 23.81 -6.68
C LEU A 113 5.80 22.47 -6.07
N CYS A 114 4.75 21.82 -6.59
CA CYS A 114 4.38 20.46 -6.16
C CYS A 114 5.50 19.42 -6.46
N GLU A 115 6.33 19.65 -7.49
CA GLU A 115 7.48 18.77 -7.78
C GLU A 115 8.63 18.92 -6.74
N GLN A 116 8.65 19.99 -5.94
CA GLN A 116 9.63 20.13 -4.84
C GLN A 116 9.30 19.24 -3.64
N GLU A 117 8.04 18.79 -3.51
CA GLU A 117 7.61 17.92 -2.42
C GLU A 117 8.15 16.49 -2.61
N PRO A 118 8.94 15.96 -1.65
CA PRO A 118 9.32 14.55 -1.68
C PRO A 118 8.10 13.67 -1.41
N ASP A 119 8.01 12.50 -2.06
CA ASP A 119 6.99 11.52 -1.73
C ASP A 119 7.19 11.02 -0.30
N MET A 120 6.13 10.98 0.49
CA MET A 120 6.09 10.27 1.75
C MET A 120 5.95 8.76 1.44
N ALA A 121 7.09 8.11 1.22
CA ALA A 121 7.20 6.74 0.73
C ALA A 121 7.22 5.70 1.89
N LEU A 122 6.28 5.83 2.83
CA LEU A 122 6.19 4.97 4.02
C LEU A 122 5.41 3.68 3.73
N GLY A 123 5.63 3.09 2.56
CA GLY A 123 5.00 1.86 2.11
C GLY A 123 5.67 1.29 0.87
N ASN A 124 5.47 0.01 0.62
CA ASN A 124 6.07 -0.72 -0.50
C ASN A 124 5.16 -0.77 -1.74
N GLY A 125 3.83 -0.88 -1.54
CA GLY A 125 2.92 -1.09 -2.67
C GLY A 125 1.45 -1.04 -2.28
N GLY A 126 0.68 -2.06 -2.71
CA GLY A 126 -0.79 -2.10 -2.59
C GLY A 126 -1.31 -1.93 -1.17
N LEU A 127 -0.72 -2.61 -0.19
CA LEU A 127 -1.13 -2.55 1.21
C LEU A 127 -1.01 -1.13 1.78
N GLY A 128 0.16 -0.50 1.62
CA GLY A 128 0.40 0.85 2.13
C GLY A 128 -0.42 1.92 1.40
N ARG A 129 -0.63 1.77 0.07
CA ARG A 129 -1.48 2.72 -0.67
C ARG A 129 -2.96 2.53 -0.33
N LEU A 130 -3.42 1.29 -0.07
CA LEU A 130 -4.78 1.04 0.40
C LEU A 130 -5.05 1.75 1.73
N ALA A 131 -4.15 1.60 2.71
CA ALA A 131 -4.23 2.31 3.99
C ALA A 131 -4.35 3.83 3.79
N ALA A 132 -3.55 4.41 2.89
CA ALA A 132 -3.62 5.84 2.54
C ALA A 132 -4.95 6.24 1.88
N CYS A 133 -5.53 5.40 1.00
CA CYS A 133 -6.86 5.64 0.43
C CYS A 133 -7.96 5.54 1.49
N PHE A 134 -7.85 4.60 2.42
CA PHE A 134 -8.86 4.38 3.46
C PHE A 134 -8.92 5.53 4.47
N ILE A 135 -7.78 6.08 4.90
CA ILE A 135 -7.82 7.24 5.81
C ILE A 135 -8.34 8.51 5.12
N ASP A 136 -8.11 8.69 3.79
CA ASP A 136 -8.74 9.74 2.98
C ASP A 136 -10.26 9.56 2.94
N SER A 137 -10.74 8.34 2.66
CA SER A 137 -12.17 8.03 2.61
C SER A 137 -12.86 8.16 3.97
N LEU A 138 -12.22 7.74 5.06
CA LEU A 138 -12.75 7.91 6.42
C LEU A 138 -12.96 9.40 6.76
N ALA A 139 -12.01 10.26 6.41
CA ALA A 139 -12.15 11.70 6.60
C ALA A 139 -13.23 12.30 5.69
N THR A 140 -13.28 11.88 4.42
CA THR A 140 -14.26 12.33 3.43
C THR A 140 -15.70 11.99 3.84
N LEU A 141 -15.91 10.80 4.40
CA LEU A 141 -17.22 10.31 4.87
C LEU A 141 -17.54 10.75 6.30
N ASN A 142 -16.73 11.61 6.90
CA ASN A 142 -16.89 12.11 8.27
C ASN A 142 -16.88 11.03 9.37
N TYR A 143 -16.17 9.93 9.17
CA TYR A 143 -15.98 8.94 10.22
C TYR A 143 -14.82 9.30 11.13
N PRO A 144 -15.00 9.26 12.48
CA PRO A 144 -13.91 9.44 13.42
C PRO A 144 -12.85 8.34 13.26
N ALA A 145 -11.62 8.73 12.94
CA ALA A 145 -10.55 7.77 12.67
C ALA A 145 -9.17 8.29 13.08
N VAL A 146 -8.30 7.36 13.48
CA VAL A 146 -6.86 7.59 13.67
C VAL A 146 -6.10 6.47 12.98
N GLY A 147 -5.23 6.82 12.03
CA GLY A 147 -4.24 5.89 11.50
C GLY A 147 -3.03 5.80 12.43
N TYR A 148 -2.49 4.61 12.63
CA TYR A 148 -1.28 4.38 13.42
C TYR A 148 -0.25 3.58 12.65
N GLY A 149 1.01 4.04 12.65
CA GLY A 149 2.13 3.38 12.00
C GLY A 149 3.48 3.79 12.56
N ILE A 150 4.55 3.56 11.80
CA ILE A 150 5.91 3.93 12.16
C ILE A 150 6.35 5.16 11.35
N HIS A 151 6.99 6.11 12.03
CA HIS A 151 7.62 7.27 11.44
C HIS A 151 9.02 6.91 10.94
N TYR A 152 9.10 6.22 9.80
CA TYR A 152 10.38 5.81 9.26
C TYR A 152 11.25 7.03 8.87
N GLU A 153 12.51 7.00 9.26
CA GLU A 153 13.48 8.00 8.81
C GLU A 153 13.72 7.90 7.30
N HIS A 154 13.84 6.66 6.82
CA HIS A 154 13.87 6.33 5.41
C HIS A 154 12.72 5.39 5.12
N GLY A 155 11.87 5.70 4.15
CA GLY A 155 10.81 4.82 3.69
C GLY A 155 11.36 3.62 2.89
N LEU A 156 10.68 3.25 1.83
CA LEU A 156 11.24 2.34 0.85
C LEU A 156 12.39 3.05 0.14
N PHE A 157 13.49 2.36 -0.12
CA PHE A 157 14.70 2.93 -0.75
C PHE A 157 14.41 3.67 -2.06
N ARG A 158 15.24 4.68 -2.38
CA ARG A 158 15.33 5.28 -3.70
C ARG A 158 16.08 4.32 -4.63
N GLN A 159 15.47 3.99 -5.76
CA GLN A 159 16.07 3.10 -6.75
C GLN A 159 16.83 3.89 -7.81
N GLU A 160 18.08 3.53 -8.04
CA GLU A 160 18.87 3.92 -9.19
C GLU A 160 19.11 2.72 -10.10
N ILE A 161 19.26 2.94 -11.40
CA ILE A 161 19.66 1.91 -12.35
C ILE A 161 21.09 2.22 -12.82
N GLN A 162 22.03 1.33 -12.48
CA GLN A 162 23.41 1.45 -12.91
C GLN A 162 23.80 0.19 -13.69
N ASP A 163 24.27 0.36 -14.92
CA ASP A 163 24.56 -0.74 -15.86
C ASP A 163 23.41 -1.77 -15.96
N GLY A 164 22.17 -1.27 -15.94
CA GLY A 164 20.94 -2.08 -16.00
C GLY A 164 20.54 -2.71 -14.65
N ARG A 165 21.32 -2.58 -13.58
CA ARG A 165 21.07 -3.18 -12.27
C ARG A 165 20.43 -2.20 -11.30
N GLN A 166 19.53 -2.72 -10.47
CA GLN A 166 18.97 -1.95 -9.35
C GLN A 166 20.05 -1.71 -8.28
N ILE A 167 20.21 -0.45 -7.90
CA ILE A 167 21.00 0.01 -6.76
C ILE A 167 20.04 0.72 -5.80
N GLU A 168 20.11 0.35 -4.53
CA GLU A 168 19.30 0.96 -3.47
C GLU A 168 20.07 2.13 -2.83
N ARG A 169 19.37 3.26 -2.66
CA ARG A 169 19.85 4.44 -1.95
C ARG A 169 18.87 4.83 -0.84
N PRO A 170 19.31 5.46 0.23
CA PRO A 170 18.40 6.01 1.22
C PRO A 170 17.38 6.95 0.58
N ASP A 171 16.13 6.85 1.01
CA ASP A 171 15.07 7.78 0.64
C ASP A 171 14.92 8.82 1.76
N SER A 172 15.61 9.95 1.61
CA SER A 172 15.70 11.00 2.63
C SER A 172 14.51 11.96 2.57
N TRP A 173 13.27 11.45 2.57
CA TRP A 173 12.03 12.22 2.37
C TRP A 173 11.81 13.36 3.38
N ARG A 174 12.43 13.30 4.57
CA ARG A 174 12.28 14.28 5.66
C ARG A 174 13.60 14.96 6.07
N GLU A 175 14.67 14.81 5.32
CA GLU A 175 16.02 15.30 5.69
C GLU A 175 16.03 16.80 6.06
N TYR A 176 15.25 17.63 5.33
CA TYR A 176 15.13 19.06 5.55
C TYR A 176 13.79 19.47 6.18
N GLY A 177 13.12 18.53 6.89
CA GLY A 177 11.81 18.71 7.51
C GLY A 177 10.65 18.57 6.52
N ASN A 178 9.49 18.22 7.05
CA ASN A 178 8.24 18.09 6.29
C ASN A 178 7.21 19.06 6.87
N PRO A 179 6.66 19.99 6.08
CA PRO A 179 5.70 20.97 6.58
C PRO A 179 4.35 20.36 7.00
N TRP A 180 4.06 19.12 6.62
CA TRP A 180 2.78 18.46 6.89
C TRP A 180 2.74 17.68 8.21
N GLU A 181 3.84 17.61 8.97
CA GLU A 181 3.91 16.83 10.21
C GLU A 181 4.09 17.71 11.45
N ILE A 182 3.50 17.27 12.58
CA ILE A 182 3.60 17.92 13.88
C ILE A 182 4.08 16.92 14.91
N CYS A 183 5.21 17.19 15.55
CA CYS A 183 5.66 16.44 16.71
C CYS A 183 4.75 16.71 17.93
N ARG A 184 4.39 15.67 18.68
CA ARG A 184 3.53 15.72 19.86
C ARG A 184 4.26 15.23 21.13
N PRO A 185 5.24 15.99 21.64
CA PRO A 185 6.04 15.55 22.78
C PRO A 185 5.22 15.29 24.05
N GLU A 186 4.05 15.92 24.18
CA GLU A 186 3.10 15.71 25.27
C GLU A 186 2.42 14.32 25.26
N SER A 187 2.62 13.55 24.21
CA SER A 187 2.01 12.23 24.00
C SER A 187 3.03 11.11 23.84
N VAL A 188 4.28 11.35 24.24
CA VAL A 188 5.37 10.33 24.23
C VAL A 188 4.98 9.12 25.08
N GLN A 189 5.28 7.92 24.57
CA GLN A 189 5.05 6.65 25.24
C GLN A 189 6.38 5.98 25.59
N GLU A 190 6.46 5.37 26.76
CA GLU A 190 7.59 4.53 27.17
C GLU A 190 7.24 3.05 26.92
N ILE A 191 8.08 2.34 26.18
CA ILE A 191 7.83 0.97 25.70
C ILE A 191 8.91 0.03 26.27
N PRO A 192 8.51 -1.01 27.04
CA PRO A 192 9.41 -2.00 27.58
C PRO A 192 9.80 -3.05 26.52
N LEU A 193 11.02 -3.56 26.59
CA LEU A 193 11.55 -4.63 25.76
C LEU A 193 12.43 -5.57 26.63
N TYR A 194 12.52 -6.82 26.20
CA TYR A 194 13.39 -7.83 26.83
C TYR A 194 13.06 -8.11 28.30
N GLY A 195 14.01 -8.67 29.03
CA GLY A 195 13.88 -8.94 30.45
C GLY A 195 13.16 -10.25 30.75
N TYR A 196 12.42 -10.31 31.85
CA TYR A 196 11.76 -11.53 32.34
C TYR A 196 10.45 -11.22 33.07
N VAL A 197 9.61 -12.24 33.21
CA VAL A 197 8.34 -12.13 33.96
C VAL A 197 8.47 -12.80 35.30
N GLU A 198 8.08 -12.08 36.36
CA GLU A 198 7.99 -12.59 37.74
C GLU A 198 6.53 -12.78 38.12
N THR A 199 6.25 -13.86 38.88
CA THR A 199 4.94 -14.07 39.50
C THR A 199 5.01 -13.67 40.96
N VAL A 200 4.27 -12.64 41.32
CA VAL A 200 4.23 -12.11 42.71
C VAL A 200 2.82 -12.23 43.29
N PHE A 201 2.74 -12.19 44.64
CA PHE A 201 1.45 -12.07 45.29
C PHE A 201 0.96 -10.62 45.23
N GLY A 202 -0.23 -10.42 44.66
CA GLY A 202 -0.86 -9.11 44.65
C GLY A 202 -1.48 -8.70 45.98
N ASP A 203 -1.70 -7.41 46.18
CA ASP A 203 -2.24 -6.83 47.42
C ASP A 203 -3.61 -7.39 47.86
N LYS A 204 -4.36 -7.99 46.92
CA LYS A 204 -5.68 -8.61 47.14
C LYS A 204 -5.61 -10.14 47.31
N GLY A 205 -4.42 -10.72 47.44
CA GLY A 205 -4.22 -12.15 47.70
C GLY A 205 -4.24 -13.07 46.46
N GLY A 206 -4.26 -12.53 45.23
CA GLY A 206 -4.11 -13.28 43.98
C GLY A 206 -2.69 -13.26 43.44
N LEU A 207 -2.37 -14.14 42.49
CA LEU A 207 -1.10 -14.10 41.74
C LEU A 207 -1.16 -13.00 40.67
N LYS A 208 -0.13 -12.15 40.67
CA LYS A 208 0.06 -11.09 39.65
C LYS A 208 1.35 -11.33 38.88
N LYS A 209 1.30 -11.09 37.55
CA LYS A 209 2.49 -11.11 36.71
C LYS A 209 3.10 -9.71 36.62
N VAL A 210 4.41 -9.63 36.78
CA VAL A 210 5.20 -8.38 36.67
C VAL A 210 6.28 -8.59 35.64
N TRP A 211 6.27 -7.78 34.56
CA TRP A 211 7.31 -7.80 33.59
C TRP A 211 8.45 -6.83 33.94
N HIS A 212 9.58 -7.39 34.27
CA HIS A 212 10.83 -6.66 34.50
C HIS A 212 11.53 -6.46 33.16
N ALA A 213 11.35 -5.29 32.58
CA ALA A 213 11.93 -4.97 31.28
C ALA A 213 13.45 -4.86 31.36
N GLY A 214 14.16 -5.48 30.42
CA GLY A 214 15.61 -5.34 30.27
C GLY A 214 16.01 -4.01 29.64
N ARG A 215 15.10 -3.37 28.91
CA ARG A 215 15.30 -2.09 28.24
C ARG A 215 13.97 -1.35 28.09
N LYS A 216 14.05 -0.01 28.06
CA LYS A 216 12.91 0.85 27.71
C LYS A 216 13.31 1.81 26.60
N ILE A 217 12.38 2.08 25.70
CA ILE A 217 12.53 3.02 24.60
C ILE A 217 11.37 4.00 24.60
N LYS A 218 11.54 5.16 23.99
CA LYS A 218 10.50 6.18 23.85
C LYS A 218 9.90 6.15 22.44
N GLY A 219 8.58 6.08 22.36
CA GLY A 219 7.82 6.34 21.15
C GLY A 219 7.37 7.78 21.10
N VAL A 220 7.92 8.56 20.14
CA VAL A 220 7.59 9.97 19.94
C VAL A 220 6.60 10.06 18.80
N PRO A 221 5.38 10.58 19.03
CA PRO A 221 4.36 10.65 17.99
C PRO A 221 4.51 11.88 17.10
N TRP A 222 4.33 11.65 15.81
CA TRP A 222 4.23 12.67 14.76
C TRP A 222 2.85 12.55 14.12
N ASP A 223 2.08 13.64 14.16
CA ASP A 223 0.73 13.72 13.58
C ASP A 223 0.78 14.35 12.20
N ILE A 224 0.18 13.65 11.23
CA ILE A 224 -0.03 14.13 9.88
C ILE A 224 -1.55 14.31 9.71
N PRO A 225 -2.04 15.52 9.47
CA PRO A 225 -3.46 15.78 9.21
C PRO A 225 -3.92 15.10 7.90
N VAL A 226 -5.08 14.46 7.94
CA VAL A 226 -5.72 13.82 6.79
C VAL A 226 -7.02 14.56 6.51
N VAL A 227 -6.99 15.38 5.47
CA VAL A 227 -8.11 16.25 5.08
C VAL A 227 -9.11 15.46 4.25
N GLY A 228 -10.37 15.40 4.66
CA GLY A 228 -11.46 14.85 3.85
C GLY A 228 -11.85 15.80 2.71
N PHE A 229 -12.38 15.24 1.62
CA PHE A 229 -12.84 16.04 0.48
C PHE A 229 -14.02 16.95 0.90
N GLY A 230 -13.94 18.22 0.56
CA GLY A 230 -14.84 19.27 1.05
C GLY A 230 -14.36 19.95 2.35
N GLY A 231 -13.29 19.45 2.98
CA GLY A 231 -12.65 20.09 4.14
C GLY A 231 -13.44 20.05 5.44
N HIS A 232 -14.49 19.23 5.56
CA HIS A 232 -15.35 19.21 6.76
C HIS A 232 -14.66 18.51 7.93
N THR A 233 -14.10 17.35 7.71
CA THR A 233 -13.39 16.55 8.72
C THR A 233 -11.91 16.48 8.40
N VAL A 234 -11.08 16.63 9.43
CA VAL A 234 -9.64 16.39 9.36
C VAL A 234 -9.28 15.36 10.44
N ASN A 235 -9.00 14.14 10.02
CA ASN A 235 -8.49 13.07 10.88
C ASN A 235 -6.97 13.19 11.03
N ILE A 236 -6.35 12.26 11.77
CA ILE A 236 -4.88 12.20 11.90
C ILE A 236 -4.34 10.84 11.51
N LEU A 237 -3.17 10.87 10.91
CA LEU A 237 -2.25 9.73 10.84
C LEU A 237 -1.14 9.99 11.87
N ARG A 238 -1.09 9.15 12.93
CA ARG A 238 -0.07 9.22 13.99
C ARG A 238 1.01 8.19 13.73
N LEU A 239 2.20 8.67 13.47
CA LEU A 239 3.38 7.84 13.22
C LEU A 239 4.34 7.92 14.41
N TRP A 240 4.89 6.75 14.80
CA TRP A 240 5.75 6.62 15.97
C TRP A 240 7.22 6.58 15.58
N GLU A 241 8.00 7.55 16.07
CA GLU A 241 9.46 7.57 15.99
C GLU A 241 10.06 6.97 17.25
N SER A 242 11.00 6.04 17.11
CA SER A 242 11.69 5.45 18.24
C SER A 242 12.91 6.29 18.65
N ARG A 243 13.01 6.57 19.96
CA ARG A 243 14.15 7.28 20.57
C ARG A 243 14.62 6.57 21.83
N ALA A 244 15.88 6.74 22.18
CA ALA A 244 16.41 6.27 23.44
C ALA A 244 15.75 6.95 24.64
N SER A 245 15.67 6.24 25.78
CA SER A 245 15.24 6.83 27.05
C SER A 245 16.24 7.84 27.57
N GLU A 246 17.54 7.54 27.44
CA GLU A 246 18.62 8.46 27.66
C GLU A 246 19.38 8.70 26.34
N PHE A 247 19.65 9.95 26.02
CA PHE A 247 20.22 10.32 24.73
C PHE A 247 21.73 10.27 24.69
N PHE A 248 22.39 10.25 25.86
CA PHE A 248 23.82 10.48 25.91
C PHE A 248 24.42 9.99 27.25
N ASP A 249 25.41 9.11 27.17
CA ASP A 249 26.13 8.62 28.33
C ASP A 249 27.33 9.54 28.64
N TRP A 250 27.14 10.44 29.61
CA TRP A 250 28.15 11.41 30.01
C TRP A 250 29.41 10.75 30.57
N ASP A 251 29.30 9.65 31.27
CA ASP A 251 30.42 8.97 31.93
C ASP A 251 31.30 8.31 30.89
N VAL A 252 30.70 7.61 29.92
CA VAL A 252 31.40 7.02 28.78
C VAL A 252 32.04 8.11 27.91
N PHE A 253 31.34 9.20 27.62
CA PHE A 253 31.86 10.32 26.85
C PHE A 253 33.08 10.95 27.55
N ASN A 254 33.00 11.27 28.84
CA ASN A 254 34.07 11.86 29.61
C ASN A 254 35.30 10.93 29.75
N ALA A 255 35.07 9.62 29.69
CA ALA A 255 36.14 8.60 29.68
C ALA A 255 36.81 8.46 28.31
N GLY A 256 36.41 9.23 27.28
CA GLY A 256 36.95 9.19 25.92
C GLY A 256 36.22 8.29 24.95
N GLY A 257 35.14 7.63 25.36
CA GLY A 257 34.26 6.80 24.51
C GLY A 257 33.23 7.63 23.71
N TYR A 258 33.72 8.56 22.88
CA TYR A 258 32.84 9.53 22.18
C TYR A 258 31.79 8.88 21.28
N ILE A 259 32.11 7.77 20.61
CA ILE A 259 31.18 7.02 19.76
C ILE A 259 30.30 6.10 20.62
N ASP A 260 30.89 5.41 21.57
CA ASP A 260 30.20 4.44 22.44
C ASP A 260 29.13 5.12 23.32
N SER A 261 29.31 6.40 23.67
CA SER A 261 28.31 7.22 24.38
C SER A 261 27.01 7.43 23.58
N GLN A 262 27.01 7.13 22.27
CA GLN A 262 25.84 7.18 21.40
C GLN A 262 25.22 5.81 21.10
N ALA A 263 25.78 4.71 21.63
CA ALA A 263 25.39 3.35 21.26
C ALA A 263 23.89 3.07 21.55
N GLU A 264 23.41 3.46 22.72
CA GLU A 264 22.01 3.27 23.09
C GLU A 264 21.06 4.08 22.18
N LYS A 265 21.45 5.33 21.86
CA LYS A 265 20.70 6.18 20.95
C LYS A 265 20.62 5.52 19.57
N ALA A 266 21.73 5.07 19.00
CA ALA A 266 21.77 4.44 17.68
C ALA A 266 20.91 3.17 17.63
N GLN A 267 20.97 2.34 18.67
CA GLN A 267 20.13 1.14 18.76
C GLN A 267 18.64 1.45 18.83
N ALA A 268 18.22 2.47 19.60
CA ALA A 268 16.82 2.85 19.71
C ALA A 268 16.30 3.44 18.39
N GLU A 269 17.05 4.36 17.78
CA GLU A 269 16.66 5.01 16.52
C GLU A 269 16.58 4.02 15.34
N THR A 270 17.38 2.93 15.36
CA THR A 270 17.33 1.88 14.35
C THR A 270 15.94 1.25 14.20
N ILE A 271 15.13 1.21 15.25
CA ILE A 271 13.79 0.62 15.23
C ILE A 271 12.86 1.33 14.23
N SER A 272 12.95 2.65 14.11
CA SER A 272 12.17 3.43 13.14
C SER A 272 13.01 3.92 11.94
N LYS A 273 14.14 3.27 11.66
CA LYS A 273 15.08 3.75 10.63
C LYS A 273 14.58 3.48 9.22
N VAL A 274 14.22 2.22 8.93
CA VAL A 274 13.94 1.74 7.56
C VAL A 274 12.70 0.84 7.55
N LEU A 275 11.86 1.02 6.53
CA LEU A 275 10.76 0.11 6.21
C LEU A 275 11.31 -1.23 5.70
N TYR A 276 10.86 -2.34 6.30
CA TYR A 276 11.25 -3.71 5.95
C TYR A 276 12.76 -3.95 5.91
N PRO A 277 13.46 -3.89 7.06
CA PRO A 277 14.84 -4.34 7.12
C PRO A 277 14.94 -5.80 6.66
N ASN A 278 16.09 -6.16 6.05
CA ASN A 278 16.34 -7.53 5.62
C ASN A 278 16.25 -8.51 6.81
N ASP A 279 15.46 -9.55 6.68
CA ASP A 279 15.19 -10.59 7.70
C ASP A 279 15.83 -11.96 7.39
N ASP A 280 16.84 -12.00 6.52
CA ASP A 280 17.64 -13.21 6.27
C ASP A 280 18.48 -13.60 7.50
N THR A 281 18.78 -12.62 8.36
CA THR A 281 19.56 -12.80 9.60
C THR A 281 18.66 -12.78 10.84
N ASP A 282 19.14 -13.40 11.92
CA ASP A 282 18.41 -13.38 13.22
C ASP A 282 18.28 -11.95 13.77
N ALA A 283 19.28 -11.09 13.57
CA ALA A 283 19.23 -9.69 13.96
C ALA A 283 18.15 -8.92 13.17
N GLY A 284 18.00 -9.21 11.87
CA GLY A 284 16.95 -8.62 11.05
C GLY A 284 15.55 -9.08 11.44
N LYS A 285 15.38 -10.39 11.76
CA LYS A 285 14.12 -10.93 12.30
C LYS A 285 13.75 -10.27 13.64
N GLU A 286 14.72 -10.13 14.53
CA GLU A 286 14.54 -9.46 15.82
C GLU A 286 14.10 -8.01 15.64
N LEU A 287 14.77 -7.26 14.75
CA LEU A 287 14.43 -5.87 14.47
C LEU A 287 12.99 -5.75 13.92
N ARG A 288 12.57 -6.62 13.00
CA ARG A 288 11.20 -6.61 12.47
C ARG A 288 10.15 -6.92 13.54
N LEU A 289 10.39 -7.88 14.42
CA LEU A 289 9.48 -8.15 15.54
C LEU A 289 9.40 -6.95 16.48
N ILE A 290 10.53 -6.31 16.79
CA ILE A 290 10.57 -5.11 17.62
C ILE A 290 9.80 -3.96 16.95
N GLN A 291 9.96 -3.73 15.65
CA GLN A 291 9.22 -2.70 14.91
C GLN A 291 7.70 -2.90 15.04
N GLN A 292 7.22 -4.12 14.84
CA GLN A 292 5.80 -4.46 14.94
C GLN A 292 5.27 -4.23 16.36
N TYR A 293 5.98 -4.72 17.37
CA TYR A 293 5.62 -4.50 18.76
C TYR A 293 5.65 -3.00 19.12
N PHE A 294 6.70 -2.29 18.75
CA PHE A 294 6.89 -0.88 19.06
C PHE A 294 5.69 -0.02 18.67
N PHE A 295 5.29 -0.08 17.39
CA PHE A 295 4.17 0.76 16.96
C PHE A 295 2.83 0.29 17.53
N CYS A 296 2.62 -1.02 17.72
CA CYS A 296 1.43 -1.54 18.36
C CYS A 296 1.32 -1.09 19.82
N ALA A 297 2.40 -1.23 20.60
CA ALA A 297 2.40 -0.85 22.03
C ALA A 297 2.20 0.66 22.22
N CYS A 298 2.89 1.49 21.39
CA CYS A 298 2.66 2.93 21.39
C CYS A 298 1.19 3.28 21.06
N SER A 299 0.61 2.61 20.07
CA SER A 299 -0.76 2.85 19.63
C SER A 299 -1.79 2.42 20.67
N ILE A 300 -1.64 1.23 21.25
CA ILE A 300 -2.53 0.75 22.33
C ILE A 300 -2.47 1.70 23.54
N LYS A 301 -1.28 2.13 23.96
CA LYS A 301 -1.15 3.10 25.06
C LYS A 301 -1.79 4.45 24.73
N ASP A 302 -1.68 4.94 23.50
CA ASP A 302 -2.34 6.19 23.07
C ASP A 302 -3.88 6.04 23.04
N ILE A 303 -4.39 4.90 22.54
CA ILE A 303 -5.83 4.57 22.56
C ILE A 303 -6.35 4.54 24.00
N MET A 304 -5.66 3.83 24.90
CA MET A 304 -6.00 3.76 26.33
C MET A 304 -5.98 5.14 26.98
N ARG A 305 -4.95 5.95 26.73
CA ARG A 305 -4.83 7.32 27.24
C ARG A 305 -6.00 8.21 26.77
N ARG A 306 -6.37 8.10 25.49
CA ARG A 306 -7.50 8.87 24.90
C ARG A 306 -8.82 8.44 25.53
N TYR A 307 -9.05 7.14 25.66
CA TYR A 307 -10.25 6.59 26.28
C TYR A 307 -10.36 7.01 27.76
N LYS A 308 -9.29 6.80 28.53
CA LYS A 308 -9.27 7.15 29.97
C LYS A 308 -9.47 8.65 30.25
N ARG A 309 -9.13 9.50 29.31
CA ARG A 309 -9.37 10.97 29.44
C ARG A 309 -10.87 11.30 29.50
N VAL A 310 -11.74 10.48 28.93
CA VAL A 310 -13.20 10.64 28.91
C VAL A 310 -13.86 9.79 29.98
N HIS A 311 -13.47 8.51 30.09
CA HIS A 311 -14.17 7.49 30.86
C HIS A 311 -13.43 7.09 32.16
N GLY A 312 -12.23 7.64 32.41
CA GLY A 312 -11.43 7.22 33.58
C GLY A 312 -11.01 5.75 33.45
N SER A 313 -11.18 5.00 34.58
CA SER A 313 -10.86 3.57 34.64
C SER A 313 -12.11 2.68 34.48
N ASP A 314 -13.21 3.21 33.95
CA ASP A 314 -14.40 2.42 33.58
C ASP A 314 -14.26 1.92 32.15
N PHE A 315 -13.99 0.62 32.00
CA PHE A 315 -13.85 -0.03 30.69
C PHE A 315 -15.15 -0.69 30.17
N GLY A 316 -16.28 -0.52 30.85
CA GLY A 316 -17.57 -1.12 30.43
C GLY A 316 -18.02 -0.71 29.03
N ASN A 317 -17.67 0.49 28.62
CA ASN A 317 -17.98 1.02 27.29
C ASN A 317 -16.80 0.93 26.30
N PHE A 318 -15.66 0.33 26.63
CA PHE A 318 -14.48 0.33 25.78
C PHE A 318 -14.78 -0.25 24.40
N ALA A 319 -15.38 -1.43 24.33
CA ALA A 319 -15.69 -2.10 23.07
C ALA A 319 -16.78 -1.38 22.25
N THR A 320 -17.59 -0.52 22.86
CA THR A 320 -18.59 0.30 22.14
C THR A 320 -18.03 1.62 21.60
N GLN A 321 -16.90 2.10 22.14
CA GLN A 321 -16.24 3.35 21.74
C GLN A 321 -15.03 3.15 20.84
N ILE A 322 -14.37 2.00 20.95
CA ILE A 322 -13.13 1.70 20.26
C ILE A 322 -13.34 0.57 19.25
N ALA A 323 -12.87 0.77 18.04
CA ALA A 323 -12.66 -0.29 17.05
C ALA A 323 -11.19 -0.24 16.60
N ILE A 324 -10.55 -1.40 16.41
CA ILE A 324 -9.14 -1.52 16.00
C ILE A 324 -9.07 -2.45 14.80
N GLN A 325 -8.57 -1.95 13.68
CA GLN A 325 -8.36 -2.75 12.48
C GLN A 325 -6.88 -3.13 12.34
N LEU A 326 -6.64 -4.43 12.21
CA LEU A 326 -5.32 -4.98 11.92
C LEU A 326 -5.15 -5.13 10.41
N ASN A 327 -4.26 -4.30 9.83
CA ASN A 327 -3.94 -4.34 8.41
C ASN A 327 -2.81 -5.35 8.15
N ASP A 328 -3.17 -6.56 7.71
CA ASP A 328 -2.32 -7.76 7.64
C ASP A 328 -1.93 -8.27 9.04
N THR A 329 -0.93 -9.17 9.10
CA THR A 329 -0.42 -9.76 10.36
C THR A 329 0.60 -8.89 11.08
N HIS A 330 1.07 -7.81 10.46
CA HIS A 330 2.09 -6.92 11.04
C HIS A 330 1.70 -6.35 12.41
N PRO A 331 0.43 -5.95 12.67
CA PRO A 331 0.02 -5.44 13.98
C PRO A 331 -0.57 -6.51 14.92
N THR A 332 -0.42 -7.80 14.64
CA THR A 332 -1.04 -8.87 15.45
C THR A 332 -0.68 -8.81 16.93
N VAL A 333 0.54 -8.38 17.27
CA VAL A 333 1.01 -8.28 18.64
C VAL A 333 0.22 -7.26 19.49
N ALA A 334 -0.60 -6.41 18.85
CA ALA A 334 -1.54 -5.53 19.52
C ALA A 334 -2.59 -6.31 20.36
N ILE A 335 -2.94 -7.55 19.96
CA ILE A 335 -3.88 -8.40 20.68
C ILE A 335 -3.33 -8.76 22.07
N PRO A 336 -2.17 -9.44 22.20
CA PRO A 336 -1.60 -9.73 23.51
C PRO A 336 -1.14 -8.46 24.25
N GLU A 337 -0.80 -7.36 23.55
CA GLU A 337 -0.49 -6.10 24.23
C GLU A 337 -1.71 -5.47 24.89
N LEU A 338 -2.87 -5.45 24.25
CA LEU A 338 -4.10 -4.96 24.89
C LEU A 338 -4.47 -5.82 26.08
N MET A 339 -4.35 -7.15 25.98
CA MET A 339 -4.54 -8.08 27.10
C MET A 339 -3.59 -7.77 28.26
N ARG A 340 -2.30 -7.55 27.95
CA ARG A 340 -1.30 -7.19 28.97
C ARG A 340 -1.67 -5.89 29.70
N VAL A 341 -2.06 -4.86 28.95
CA VAL A 341 -2.44 -3.57 29.55
C VAL A 341 -3.68 -3.72 30.43
N LEU A 342 -4.73 -4.39 29.94
CA LEU A 342 -5.98 -4.57 30.70
C LEU A 342 -5.77 -5.43 31.96
N VAL A 343 -5.02 -6.53 31.86
CA VAL A 343 -4.82 -7.47 32.98
C VAL A 343 -3.73 -6.98 33.93
N ASP A 344 -2.53 -6.62 33.41
CA ASP A 344 -1.37 -6.37 34.26
C ASP A 344 -1.32 -4.91 34.77
N GLU A 345 -1.73 -3.92 33.95
CA GLU A 345 -1.67 -2.51 34.32
C GLU A 345 -3.00 -2.02 34.94
N GLU A 346 -4.15 -2.40 34.37
CA GLU A 346 -5.48 -1.97 34.83
C GLU A 346 -6.09 -2.97 35.88
N GLY A 347 -5.49 -4.14 36.08
CA GLY A 347 -5.91 -5.13 37.07
C GLY A 347 -7.25 -5.81 36.78
N MET A 348 -7.61 -5.92 35.51
CA MET A 348 -8.86 -6.52 35.06
C MET A 348 -8.79 -8.06 35.12
N ASP A 349 -9.96 -8.71 35.35
CA ASP A 349 -10.09 -10.15 35.21
C ASP A 349 -9.80 -10.58 33.75
N TRP A 350 -9.16 -11.74 33.57
CA TRP A 350 -8.77 -12.26 32.25
C TRP A 350 -9.96 -12.37 31.28
N ASN A 351 -11.09 -12.93 31.75
CA ASN A 351 -12.24 -13.16 30.86
C ASN A 351 -12.85 -11.82 30.42
N ALA A 352 -12.99 -10.88 31.33
CA ALA A 352 -13.48 -9.54 31.02
C ALA A 352 -12.54 -8.80 30.06
N ALA A 353 -11.22 -8.91 30.24
CA ALA A 353 -10.23 -8.34 29.35
C ALA A 353 -10.28 -8.99 27.95
N TRP A 354 -10.43 -10.33 27.89
CA TRP A 354 -10.54 -11.06 26.65
C TRP A 354 -11.81 -10.69 25.87
N ASP A 355 -12.96 -10.58 26.54
CA ASP A 355 -14.22 -10.15 25.93
C ASP A 355 -14.11 -8.77 25.28
N ILE A 356 -13.43 -7.83 25.95
CA ILE A 356 -13.13 -6.50 25.40
C ILE A 356 -12.20 -6.63 24.20
N SER A 357 -11.07 -7.31 24.37
CA SER A 357 -10.06 -7.46 23.32
C SER A 357 -10.64 -8.09 22.05
N TYR A 358 -11.37 -9.19 22.19
CA TYR A 358 -12.02 -9.88 21.07
C TYR A 358 -13.00 -9.00 20.30
N GLN A 359 -13.78 -8.17 20.99
CA GLN A 359 -14.79 -7.30 20.37
C GLN A 359 -14.18 -6.11 19.63
N VAL A 360 -13.02 -5.58 20.06
CA VAL A 360 -12.45 -4.38 19.43
C VAL A 360 -11.60 -4.67 18.20
N PHE A 361 -10.97 -5.87 18.13
CA PHE A 361 -10.11 -6.22 16.99
C PHE A 361 -10.88 -6.82 15.82
N SER A 362 -10.46 -6.42 14.64
CA SER A 362 -10.79 -7.05 13.36
C SER A 362 -9.54 -7.13 12.48
N TYR A 363 -9.48 -8.13 11.61
CA TYR A 363 -8.29 -8.47 10.83
C TYR A 363 -8.59 -8.52 9.34
N THR A 364 -7.79 -7.84 8.54
CA THR A 364 -7.78 -7.94 7.07
C THR A 364 -6.60 -8.80 6.61
N ASN A 365 -6.88 -9.89 5.92
CA ASN A 365 -5.88 -10.71 5.25
C ASN A 365 -5.60 -10.17 3.84
N HIS A 366 -4.30 -10.06 3.47
CA HIS A 366 -3.86 -9.56 2.17
C HIS A 366 -3.11 -10.60 1.33
N THR A 367 -2.99 -11.85 1.77
CA THR A 367 -2.23 -12.88 1.08
C THR A 367 -2.87 -14.25 1.15
N LEU A 368 -2.71 -15.04 0.08
CA LEU A 368 -3.05 -16.46 0.06
C LEU A 368 -1.81 -17.37 0.12
N LEU A 369 -0.61 -16.76 0.10
CA LEU A 369 0.65 -17.50 0.18
C LEU A 369 0.91 -17.91 1.63
N PRO A 370 0.85 -19.22 1.99
CA PRO A 370 1.09 -19.67 3.38
C PRO A 370 2.46 -19.26 3.92
N GLU A 371 3.47 -19.21 3.05
CA GLU A 371 4.82 -18.75 3.37
C GLU A 371 4.92 -17.26 3.70
N ALA A 372 3.96 -16.45 3.23
CA ALA A 372 3.88 -15.02 3.53
C ALA A 372 3.14 -14.72 4.86
N LEU A 373 2.48 -15.73 5.46
CA LEU A 373 1.94 -15.61 6.81
C LEU A 373 3.10 -15.65 7.83
N GLU A 374 3.25 -14.57 8.58
CA GLU A 374 4.37 -14.41 9.50
C GLU A 374 4.37 -15.45 10.62
N LYS A 375 5.56 -16.00 10.86
CA LYS A 375 5.84 -16.94 11.95
C LYS A 375 7.13 -16.51 12.65
N TRP A 376 7.08 -16.32 13.96
CA TRP A 376 8.24 -15.98 14.77
C TRP A 376 8.65 -17.15 15.65
N SER A 377 9.95 -17.44 15.76
CA SER A 377 10.40 -18.48 16.68
C SER A 377 10.00 -18.14 18.12
N VAL A 378 9.58 -19.16 18.87
CA VAL A 378 9.23 -19.01 20.30
C VAL A 378 10.41 -18.43 21.08
N SER A 379 11.64 -18.86 20.79
CA SER A 379 12.84 -18.35 21.46
C SER A 379 13.07 -16.85 21.20
N LEU A 380 12.78 -16.36 19.99
CA LEU A 380 12.86 -14.94 19.70
C LEU A 380 11.77 -14.15 20.46
N PHE A 381 10.55 -14.68 20.49
CA PHE A 381 9.45 -14.07 21.24
C PHE A 381 9.75 -14.02 22.73
N GLU A 382 10.27 -15.11 23.32
CA GLU A 382 10.67 -15.20 24.72
C GLU A 382 11.77 -14.19 25.06
N LYS A 383 12.76 -14.04 24.17
CA LYS A 383 13.84 -13.06 24.34
C LYS A 383 13.32 -11.62 24.38
N VAL A 384 12.47 -11.24 23.40
CA VAL A 384 12.07 -9.85 23.17
C VAL A 384 10.83 -9.48 23.96
N LEU A 385 9.83 -10.37 24.04
CA LEU A 385 8.47 -10.14 24.55
C LEU A 385 8.00 -11.28 25.47
N PRO A 386 8.71 -11.56 26.58
CA PRO A 386 8.41 -12.72 27.42
C PRO A 386 6.98 -12.71 27.96
N ARG A 387 6.43 -11.56 28.35
CA ARG A 387 5.06 -11.47 28.87
C ARG A 387 4.00 -11.72 27.80
N HIS A 388 4.23 -11.24 26.58
CA HIS A 388 3.33 -11.49 25.45
C HIS A 388 3.29 -12.97 25.09
N LEU A 389 4.42 -13.66 25.16
CA LEU A 389 4.46 -15.10 24.91
C LEU A 389 3.62 -15.88 25.92
N GLU A 390 3.69 -15.53 27.24
CA GLU A 390 2.82 -16.15 28.25
C GLU A 390 1.33 -15.92 27.94
N ILE A 391 0.97 -14.70 27.53
CA ILE A 391 -0.40 -14.36 27.14
C ILE A 391 -0.85 -15.17 25.92
N ILE A 392 0.01 -15.30 24.90
CA ILE A 392 -0.26 -16.11 23.71
C ILE A 392 -0.47 -17.59 24.06
N TYR A 393 0.33 -18.14 24.96
CA TYR A 393 0.13 -19.51 25.44
C TYR A 393 -1.22 -19.69 26.16
N GLU A 394 -1.62 -18.73 27.00
CA GLU A 394 -2.91 -18.78 27.68
C GLU A 394 -4.08 -18.66 26.69
N ILE A 395 -4.01 -17.75 25.73
CA ILE A 395 -5.01 -17.64 24.64
C ILE A 395 -5.10 -18.97 23.88
N ASN A 396 -3.97 -19.55 23.52
CA ASN A 396 -3.92 -20.80 22.76
C ASN A 396 -4.50 -21.97 23.55
N ALA A 397 -4.15 -22.11 24.83
CA ALA A 397 -4.64 -23.17 25.70
C ALA A 397 -6.17 -23.10 25.85
N ARG A 398 -6.71 -21.93 26.15
CA ARG A 398 -8.17 -21.74 26.25
C ARG A 398 -8.87 -22.02 24.93
N PHE A 399 -8.36 -21.49 23.83
CA PHE A 399 -8.92 -21.73 22.50
C PHE A 399 -8.98 -23.24 22.17
N LEU A 400 -7.90 -23.95 22.39
CA LEU A 400 -7.84 -25.40 22.09
C LEU A 400 -8.73 -26.24 23.02
N ASN A 401 -8.78 -25.90 24.31
CA ASN A 401 -9.55 -26.67 25.29
C ASN A 401 -11.04 -26.34 25.26
N ASP A 402 -11.39 -25.06 25.14
CA ASP A 402 -12.77 -24.62 25.33
C ASP A 402 -13.57 -24.61 24.02
N LEU A 403 -12.90 -24.54 22.84
CA LEU A 403 -13.56 -24.43 21.55
C LEU A 403 -13.20 -25.59 20.60
N VAL A 404 -11.92 -25.92 20.44
CA VAL A 404 -11.48 -26.93 19.48
C VAL A 404 -11.80 -28.36 19.98
N GLU A 405 -11.45 -28.69 21.23
CA GLU A 405 -11.71 -30.01 21.79
C GLU A 405 -13.20 -30.40 21.82
N PRO A 406 -14.14 -29.49 22.25
CA PRO A 406 -15.56 -29.79 22.18
C PRO A 406 -16.11 -30.00 20.74
N LYS A 407 -15.54 -29.30 19.75
CA LYS A 407 -15.98 -29.39 18.35
C LYS A 407 -15.40 -30.64 17.65
N TRP A 408 -14.15 -30.99 17.93
CA TRP A 408 -13.44 -32.13 17.33
C TRP A 408 -12.74 -32.97 18.41
N PRO A 409 -13.49 -33.72 19.24
CA PRO A 409 -12.93 -34.45 20.37
C PRO A 409 -11.84 -35.43 19.97
N GLY A 410 -10.66 -35.33 20.62
CA GLY A 410 -9.54 -36.24 20.39
C GLY A 410 -8.84 -36.11 19.02
N ASN A 411 -9.14 -35.08 18.24
CA ASN A 411 -8.51 -34.87 16.93
C ASN A 411 -7.24 -34.00 17.04
N ASP A 412 -6.11 -34.65 17.33
CA ASP A 412 -4.82 -33.98 17.53
C ASP A 412 -4.32 -33.29 16.24
N ALA A 413 -4.67 -33.79 15.06
CA ALA A 413 -4.27 -33.18 13.79
C ALA A 413 -4.94 -31.80 13.59
N ILE A 414 -6.24 -31.68 13.88
CA ILE A 414 -6.94 -30.40 13.86
C ILE A 414 -6.42 -29.46 14.97
N LYS A 415 -6.17 -29.95 16.18
CA LYS A 415 -5.54 -29.15 17.23
C LYS A 415 -4.20 -28.59 16.80
N ALA A 416 -3.32 -29.42 16.24
CA ALA A 416 -2.01 -28.97 15.73
C ALA A 416 -2.13 -27.95 14.62
N LYS A 417 -3.12 -28.08 13.73
CA LYS A 417 -3.38 -27.15 12.62
C LYS A 417 -3.90 -25.79 13.12
N LEU A 418 -4.82 -25.81 14.09
CA LEU A 418 -5.45 -24.60 14.63
C LEU A 418 -4.63 -23.91 15.71
N SER A 419 -3.68 -24.61 16.36
CA SER A 419 -2.81 -24.04 17.40
C SER A 419 -2.09 -22.78 16.91
N ILE A 420 -2.01 -21.76 17.76
CA ILE A 420 -1.15 -20.59 17.51
C ILE A 420 0.33 -21.01 17.50
N ILE A 421 0.67 -22.05 18.29
CA ILE A 421 2.04 -22.56 18.34
C ILE A 421 2.19 -23.70 17.33
N GLU A 422 3.11 -23.49 16.40
CA GLU A 422 3.56 -24.54 15.47
C GLU A 422 4.67 -25.34 16.14
N GLU A 423 4.40 -26.63 16.37
CA GLU A 423 5.39 -27.56 16.90
C GLU A 423 6.34 -28.05 15.80
N GLY A 424 7.57 -28.41 16.14
CA GLY A 424 8.59 -28.88 15.23
C GLY A 424 10.00 -28.74 15.82
N THR A 425 11.03 -28.88 14.99
CA THR A 425 12.45 -28.66 15.40
C THR A 425 12.65 -27.28 16.00
N VAL A 426 12.01 -26.27 15.42
CA VAL A 426 11.92 -24.91 15.97
C VAL A 426 10.45 -24.59 16.13
N ARG A 427 10.00 -24.42 17.38
CA ARG A 427 8.64 -23.96 17.66
C ARG A 427 8.46 -22.52 17.23
N LYS A 428 7.29 -22.23 16.64
CA LYS A 428 6.98 -20.90 16.10
C LYS A 428 5.60 -20.40 16.51
N VAL A 429 5.45 -19.12 16.70
CA VAL A 429 4.17 -18.41 16.88
C VAL A 429 3.62 -18.08 15.49
N ARG A 430 2.42 -18.59 15.15
CA ARG A 430 1.70 -18.31 13.91
C ARG A 430 0.85 -17.05 14.06
N MET A 431 1.30 -15.95 13.50
CA MET A 431 0.61 -14.67 13.66
C MET A 431 -0.77 -14.65 12.98
N GLY A 432 -0.93 -15.29 11.83
CA GLY A 432 -2.23 -15.43 11.17
C GLY A 432 -3.27 -16.15 12.04
N ASN A 433 -2.89 -17.25 12.71
CA ASN A 433 -3.77 -17.97 13.64
C ASN A 433 -4.18 -17.08 14.82
N LEU A 434 -3.22 -16.34 15.40
CA LEU A 434 -3.50 -15.40 16.48
C LEU A 434 -4.46 -14.28 16.04
N CYS A 435 -4.28 -13.74 14.82
CA CYS A 435 -5.20 -12.76 14.25
C CYS A 435 -6.63 -13.28 14.13
N VAL A 436 -6.80 -14.50 13.60
CA VAL A 436 -8.14 -15.10 13.43
C VAL A 436 -8.79 -15.39 14.78
N ILE A 437 -8.04 -15.91 15.75
CA ILE A 437 -8.54 -16.22 17.09
C ILE A 437 -8.94 -14.95 17.84
N GLY A 438 -8.08 -13.92 17.81
CA GLY A 438 -8.23 -12.71 18.61
C GLY A 438 -9.09 -11.61 17.97
N SER A 439 -9.64 -11.82 16.78
CA SER A 439 -10.47 -10.83 16.08
C SER A 439 -11.92 -11.26 16.01
N SER A 440 -12.86 -10.31 16.14
CA SER A 440 -14.30 -10.56 15.98
C SER A 440 -14.71 -10.78 14.53
N LYS A 441 -14.01 -10.14 13.59
CA LYS A 441 -14.23 -10.28 12.14
C LYS A 441 -12.89 -10.42 11.40
N VAL A 442 -12.92 -11.17 10.32
CA VAL A 442 -11.81 -11.39 9.40
C VAL A 442 -12.32 -11.16 7.99
N ASN A 443 -11.65 -10.33 7.22
CA ASN A 443 -12.05 -10.10 5.83
C ASN A 443 -10.92 -10.36 4.83
N GLY A 444 -11.33 -10.83 3.65
CA GLY A 444 -10.52 -10.76 2.45
C GLY A 444 -10.77 -9.46 1.69
N VAL A 445 -10.05 -9.25 0.58
CA VAL A 445 -9.95 -7.95 -0.13
C VAL A 445 -10.45 -7.99 -1.58
N ALA A 446 -10.99 -9.10 -2.02
CA ALA A 446 -11.76 -9.33 -3.25
C ALA A 446 -12.66 -10.56 -3.05
N GLU A 447 -13.70 -10.72 -3.87
CA GLU A 447 -14.65 -11.83 -3.69
C GLU A 447 -13.98 -13.19 -3.78
N ILE A 448 -13.18 -13.42 -4.83
CA ILE A 448 -12.43 -14.67 -4.99
C ILE A 448 -11.42 -14.89 -3.86
N HIS A 449 -10.72 -13.82 -3.43
CA HIS A 449 -9.77 -13.90 -2.32
C HIS A 449 -10.46 -14.32 -1.02
N SER A 450 -11.61 -13.70 -0.70
CA SER A 450 -12.38 -14.00 0.51
C SER A 450 -12.90 -15.43 0.51
N LYS A 451 -13.27 -15.96 -0.68
CA LYS A 451 -13.62 -17.37 -0.86
C LYS A 451 -12.41 -18.28 -0.54
N LEU A 452 -11.26 -18.00 -1.14
CA LEU A 452 -10.04 -18.78 -0.92
C LEU A 452 -9.50 -18.68 0.52
N VAL A 453 -9.69 -17.54 1.20
CA VAL A 453 -9.38 -17.43 2.63
C VAL A 453 -10.20 -18.42 3.45
N LYS A 454 -11.49 -18.60 3.13
CA LYS A 454 -12.37 -19.57 3.81
C LYS A 454 -12.05 -21.01 3.47
N GLU A 455 -11.80 -21.30 2.19
CA GLU A 455 -11.71 -22.67 1.69
C GLU A 455 -10.30 -23.27 1.78
N ASP A 456 -9.27 -22.45 1.56
CA ASP A 456 -7.89 -22.92 1.46
C ASP A 456 -7.02 -22.49 2.66
N LEU A 457 -7.14 -21.22 3.12
CA LEU A 457 -6.23 -20.69 4.12
C LEU A 457 -6.66 -21.01 5.55
N PHE A 458 -7.96 -20.83 5.87
CA PHE A 458 -8.53 -20.97 7.21
C PHE A 458 -9.82 -21.79 7.24
N PRO A 459 -9.90 -22.99 6.58
CA PRO A 459 -11.15 -23.74 6.43
C PRO A 459 -11.74 -24.17 7.78
N GLU A 460 -10.93 -24.67 8.71
CA GLU A 460 -11.42 -25.15 10.01
C GLU A 460 -11.87 -23.98 10.90
N TYR A 461 -11.24 -22.81 10.79
CA TYR A 461 -11.71 -21.59 11.45
C TYR A 461 -13.05 -21.11 10.86
N ALA A 462 -13.23 -21.23 9.54
CA ALA A 462 -14.49 -20.91 8.88
C ALA A 462 -15.61 -21.88 9.29
N GLU A 463 -15.31 -23.15 9.53
CA GLU A 463 -16.25 -24.14 10.08
C GLU A 463 -16.59 -23.86 11.53
N LEU A 464 -15.60 -23.40 12.34
CA LEU A 464 -15.81 -23.04 13.74
C LEU A 464 -16.63 -21.76 13.88
N TRP A 465 -16.37 -20.77 13.03
CA TRP A 465 -17.02 -19.46 13.06
C TRP A 465 -17.47 -18.99 11.66
N PRO A 466 -18.57 -19.55 11.11
CA PRO A 466 -19.02 -19.22 9.75
C PRO A 466 -19.24 -17.72 9.50
N GLU A 467 -19.75 -17.00 10.52
CA GLU A 467 -20.09 -15.58 10.46
C GLU A 467 -18.91 -14.63 10.69
N LYS A 468 -17.74 -15.19 11.05
CA LYS A 468 -16.57 -14.37 11.31
C LYS A 468 -15.95 -13.83 10.03
N MET A 469 -15.94 -14.64 8.96
CA MET A 469 -15.25 -14.32 7.71
C MET A 469 -16.18 -13.67 6.69
N CYS A 470 -15.77 -12.52 6.19
CA CYS A 470 -16.54 -11.73 5.22
C CYS A 470 -15.65 -11.22 4.08
N ASN A 471 -16.26 -10.56 3.08
CA ASN A 471 -15.54 -9.88 2.01
C ASN A 471 -15.71 -8.37 2.14
N VAL A 472 -14.64 -7.64 1.94
CA VAL A 472 -14.67 -6.20 1.59
C VAL A 472 -13.72 -6.00 0.42
N THR A 473 -14.27 -5.91 -0.78
CA THR A 473 -13.47 -5.65 -1.99
C THR A 473 -12.75 -4.30 -1.86
N ASN A 474 -11.47 -4.28 -2.16
CA ASN A 474 -10.66 -3.07 -2.14
C ASN A 474 -11.21 -1.98 -3.07
N GLY A 475 -10.78 -0.75 -2.83
CA GLY A 475 -11.06 0.40 -3.66
C GLY A 475 -9.94 1.41 -3.63
N VAL A 476 -10.04 2.42 -4.46
CA VAL A 476 -9.09 3.53 -4.58
C VAL A 476 -9.82 4.86 -4.45
N THR A 477 -9.15 5.88 -3.88
CA THR A 477 -9.75 7.22 -3.81
C THR A 477 -9.80 7.86 -5.20
N PRO A 478 -11.00 8.24 -5.69
CA PRO A 478 -11.13 8.89 -6.98
C PRO A 478 -10.55 10.31 -6.98
N ARG A 479 -10.40 10.93 -5.79
CA ARG A 479 -9.82 12.26 -5.64
C ARG A 479 -8.38 12.29 -6.16
N ARG A 480 -7.51 11.41 -5.66
CA ARG A 480 -6.13 11.32 -6.14
C ARG A 480 -6.03 10.67 -7.53
N TRP A 481 -6.74 9.54 -7.73
CA TRP A 481 -6.50 8.65 -8.87
C TRP A 481 -7.32 8.97 -10.12
N LEU A 482 -8.12 10.05 -10.08
CA LEU A 482 -8.77 10.61 -11.26
C LEU A 482 -8.78 12.15 -11.19
N LEU A 483 -9.41 12.76 -10.17
CA LEU A 483 -9.57 14.21 -10.08
C LEU A 483 -8.23 14.95 -10.12
N ALA A 484 -7.25 14.53 -9.31
CA ALA A 484 -5.95 15.20 -9.22
C ALA A 484 -4.97 14.77 -10.33
N CYS A 485 -4.87 13.46 -10.62
CA CYS A 485 -3.87 12.99 -11.59
C CYS A 485 -4.30 13.12 -13.07
N ASN A 486 -5.60 13.31 -13.35
CA ASN A 486 -6.13 13.43 -14.73
C ASN A 486 -7.17 14.56 -14.81
N PRO A 487 -6.77 15.82 -14.58
CA PRO A 487 -7.70 16.94 -14.47
C PRO A 487 -8.50 17.21 -15.75
N GLU A 488 -7.94 16.94 -16.94
CA GLU A 488 -8.67 17.09 -18.22
C GLU A 488 -9.81 16.08 -18.33
N LEU A 489 -9.60 14.81 -17.91
CA LEU A 489 -10.67 13.81 -17.89
C LEU A 489 -11.70 14.12 -16.80
N ALA A 490 -11.26 14.60 -15.66
CA ALA A 490 -12.14 15.04 -14.58
C ALA A 490 -13.07 16.18 -15.04
N GLU A 491 -12.57 17.14 -15.81
CA GLU A 491 -13.40 18.22 -16.34
C GLU A 491 -14.39 17.71 -17.39
N LEU A 492 -14.00 16.81 -18.30
CA LEU A 492 -14.91 16.16 -19.22
C LEU A 492 -16.07 15.46 -18.49
N TYR A 493 -15.77 14.80 -17.37
CA TYR A 493 -16.81 14.19 -16.54
C TYR A 493 -17.66 15.21 -15.81
N ASN A 494 -17.09 16.32 -15.33
CA ASN A 494 -17.87 17.42 -14.75
C ASN A 494 -18.92 17.99 -15.71
N GLU A 495 -18.60 18.07 -17.01
CA GLU A 495 -19.52 18.57 -18.05
C GLU A 495 -20.72 17.64 -18.27
N VAL A 496 -20.54 16.32 -18.17
CA VAL A 496 -21.58 15.33 -18.54
C VAL A 496 -22.33 14.71 -17.38
N VAL A 497 -21.74 14.63 -16.18
CA VAL A 497 -22.35 14.02 -14.98
C VAL A 497 -22.41 14.95 -13.77
N GLY A 498 -21.85 16.18 -13.87
CA GLY A 498 -21.79 17.16 -12.79
C GLY A 498 -20.60 16.93 -11.85
N LYS A 499 -20.38 17.87 -10.92
CA LYS A 499 -19.16 17.94 -10.06
C LYS A 499 -19.21 17.07 -8.81
N GLU A 500 -20.23 16.21 -8.65
CA GLU A 500 -20.43 15.40 -7.44
C GLU A 500 -19.81 13.99 -7.54
N TRP A 501 -19.35 13.58 -8.72
CA TRP A 501 -18.80 12.24 -8.95
C TRP A 501 -17.59 11.90 -8.04
N PRO A 502 -16.74 12.85 -7.57
CA PRO A 502 -15.66 12.50 -6.65
C PRO A 502 -16.12 11.96 -5.29
N LEU A 503 -17.39 12.22 -4.91
CA LEU A 503 -18.08 11.65 -3.74
C LEU A 503 -19.03 10.52 -4.11
N GLN A 504 -19.45 10.41 -5.36
CA GLN A 504 -20.46 9.46 -5.84
C GLN A 504 -19.99 8.84 -7.16
N LEU A 505 -18.90 8.03 -7.08
CA LEU A 505 -18.22 7.53 -8.28
C LEU A 505 -19.14 6.72 -9.21
N ASP A 506 -20.20 6.09 -8.67
CA ASP A 506 -21.22 5.38 -9.44
C ASP A 506 -21.96 6.26 -10.48
N LYS A 507 -21.96 7.58 -10.28
CA LYS A 507 -22.51 8.50 -11.30
C LYS A 507 -21.81 8.38 -12.64
N LEU A 508 -20.52 7.99 -12.67
CA LEU A 508 -19.77 7.79 -13.91
C LEU A 508 -20.37 6.70 -14.79
N ARG A 509 -21.13 5.74 -14.24
CA ARG A 509 -21.81 4.70 -15.04
C ARG A 509 -22.73 5.31 -16.11
N SER A 510 -23.27 6.50 -15.86
CA SER A 510 -24.11 7.21 -16.84
C SER A 510 -23.33 7.69 -18.08
N VAL A 511 -21.98 7.71 -18.02
CA VAL A 511 -21.10 8.05 -19.16
C VAL A 511 -21.13 6.95 -20.25
N VAL A 512 -21.47 5.70 -19.89
CA VAL A 512 -21.56 4.57 -20.82
C VAL A 512 -22.46 4.90 -22.03
N LYS A 513 -23.51 5.71 -21.84
CA LYS A 513 -24.40 6.16 -22.95
C LYS A 513 -23.69 6.96 -24.04
N PHE A 514 -22.52 7.53 -23.74
CA PHE A 514 -21.71 8.27 -24.68
C PHE A 514 -20.60 7.42 -25.33
N ALA A 515 -20.49 6.13 -24.98
CA ALA A 515 -19.44 5.25 -25.47
C ALA A 515 -19.45 5.09 -27.01
N ASP A 516 -20.61 5.25 -27.66
CA ASP A 516 -20.76 5.23 -29.13
C ASP A 516 -20.84 6.65 -29.73
N ASP A 517 -20.80 7.72 -28.95
CA ASP A 517 -20.79 9.10 -29.41
C ASP A 517 -19.42 9.51 -29.93
N LYS A 518 -19.34 9.80 -31.23
CA LYS A 518 -18.06 10.13 -31.90
C LYS A 518 -17.39 11.40 -31.38
N ALA A 519 -18.16 12.38 -30.94
CA ALA A 519 -17.61 13.62 -30.40
C ALA A 519 -16.99 13.38 -29.03
N PHE A 520 -17.68 12.63 -28.16
CA PHE A 520 -17.19 12.24 -26.86
C PHE A 520 -15.97 11.31 -26.94
N GLN A 521 -16.00 10.31 -27.85
CA GLN A 521 -14.84 9.45 -28.13
C GLN A 521 -13.62 10.27 -28.52
N LYS A 522 -13.78 11.26 -29.42
CA LYS A 522 -12.69 12.14 -29.84
C LYS A 522 -12.12 12.95 -28.67
N GLN A 523 -12.98 13.55 -27.84
CA GLN A 523 -12.54 14.30 -26.66
C GLN A 523 -11.77 13.39 -25.68
N PHE A 524 -12.32 12.23 -25.35
CA PHE A 524 -11.71 11.26 -24.44
C PHE A 524 -10.32 10.81 -24.93
N MET A 525 -10.21 10.47 -26.23
CA MET A 525 -8.93 10.04 -26.81
C MET A 525 -7.93 11.18 -26.98
N THR A 526 -8.39 12.43 -27.18
CA THR A 526 -7.52 13.61 -27.17
C THR A 526 -6.89 13.81 -25.80
N ILE A 527 -7.67 13.68 -24.72
CA ILE A 527 -7.16 13.75 -23.34
C ILE A 527 -6.13 12.64 -23.07
N LYS A 528 -6.42 11.41 -23.51
CA LYS A 528 -5.47 10.29 -23.40
C LYS A 528 -4.16 10.63 -24.13
N ARG A 529 -4.24 11.17 -25.32
CA ARG A 529 -3.07 11.60 -26.09
C ARG A 529 -2.24 12.67 -25.36
N HIS A 530 -2.88 13.71 -24.81
CA HIS A 530 -2.18 14.74 -24.02
C HIS A 530 -1.44 14.14 -22.81
N ASN A 531 -2.05 13.17 -22.12
CA ASN A 531 -1.38 12.48 -21.01
C ASN A 531 -0.18 11.64 -21.51
N LYS A 532 -0.28 11.00 -22.66
CA LYS A 532 0.86 10.29 -23.29
C LYS A 532 1.98 11.26 -23.66
N GLU A 533 1.67 12.40 -24.25
CA GLU A 533 2.67 13.44 -24.61
C GLU A 533 3.38 14.01 -23.39
N LYS A 534 2.65 14.20 -22.26
CA LYS A 534 3.26 14.56 -20.97
C LYS A 534 4.21 13.47 -20.49
N LEU A 535 3.80 12.21 -20.57
CA LEU A 535 4.62 11.07 -20.15
C LEU A 535 5.86 10.86 -21.04
N VAL A 536 5.78 11.11 -22.36
CA VAL A 536 6.94 11.08 -23.27
C VAL A 536 8.07 11.98 -22.78
N LYS A 537 7.72 13.20 -22.31
CA LYS A 537 8.72 14.13 -21.75
C LYS A 537 9.37 13.58 -20.47
N VAL A 538 8.57 12.96 -19.62
CA VAL A 538 9.06 12.33 -18.36
C VAL A 538 9.98 11.14 -18.68
N ILE A 539 9.57 10.27 -19.60
CA ILE A 539 10.39 9.12 -20.04
C ILE A 539 11.74 9.63 -20.58
N LYS A 540 11.71 10.65 -21.44
CA LYS A 540 12.94 11.22 -22.02
C LYS A 540 13.86 11.81 -20.95
N ALA A 541 13.29 12.54 -19.99
CA ALA A 541 14.07 13.15 -18.89
C ALA A 541 14.69 12.11 -17.95
N GLU A 542 13.94 11.06 -17.59
CA GLU A 542 14.38 10.07 -16.60
C GLU A 542 15.26 8.96 -17.21
N THR A 543 15.08 8.63 -18.50
CA THR A 543 15.73 7.47 -19.11
C THR A 543 16.57 7.79 -20.36
N GLY A 544 16.42 8.98 -20.93
CA GLY A 544 17.03 9.35 -22.21
C GLY A 544 16.40 8.69 -23.45
N ILE A 545 15.36 7.84 -23.28
CA ILE A 545 14.73 7.09 -24.36
C ILE A 545 13.69 7.95 -25.06
N ASP A 546 13.72 7.96 -26.40
CA ASP A 546 12.68 8.59 -27.23
C ASP A 546 11.58 7.58 -27.54
N VAL A 547 10.33 7.95 -27.26
CA VAL A 547 9.13 7.16 -27.55
C VAL A 547 8.08 8.03 -28.24
N SER A 548 7.19 7.40 -29.04
CA SER A 548 6.10 8.10 -29.72
C SER A 548 4.81 7.96 -28.94
N ALA A 549 4.08 9.06 -28.74
CA ALA A 549 2.74 9.05 -28.16
C ALA A 549 1.68 8.34 -29.06
N GLU A 550 2.00 8.07 -30.32
CA GLU A 550 1.14 7.29 -31.22
C GLU A 550 1.20 5.78 -30.96
N ALA A 551 2.28 5.29 -30.35
CA ALA A 551 2.42 3.88 -30.02
C ALA A 551 1.46 3.47 -28.90
N ILE A 552 1.08 2.20 -28.80
CA ILE A 552 0.37 1.65 -27.65
C ILE A 552 1.29 1.77 -26.42
N PHE A 553 0.83 2.38 -25.33
CA PHE A 553 1.52 2.39 -24.04
C PHE A 553 1.04 1.22 -23.18
N ASP A 554 1.85 0.18 -23.14
CA ASP A 554 1.61 -1.07 -22.45
C ASP A 554 2.35 -1.04 -21.10
N VAL A 555 1.62 -1.01 -19.98
CA VAL A 555 2.16 -0.57 -18.70
C VAL A 555 2.05 -1.64 -17.62
N GLN A 556 3.20 -2.06 -17.09
CA GLN A 556 3.30 -2.95 -15.92
C GLN A 556 4.04 -2.26 -14.78
N ILE A 557 3.29 -1.61 -13.88
CA ILE A 557 3.83 -0.86 -12.74
C ILE A 557 3.36 -1.46 -11.41
N LYS A 558 4.23 -2.27 -10.82
CA LYS A 558 3.98 -2.97 -9.55
C LYS A 558 5.30 -3.49 -8.97
N ARG A 559 5.31 -3.80 -7.66
CA ARG A 559 6.47 -4.46 -7.03
C ARG A 559 6.93 -5.66 -7.88
N LEU A 560 8.24 -5.83 -8.04
CA LEU A 560 8.75 -6.99 -8.75
C LEU A 560 8.71 -8.22 -7.86
N HIS A 561 7.99 -9.24 -8.31
CA HIS A 561 7.90 -10.54 -7.67
C HIS A 561 7.53 -11.58 -8.73
N GLU A 562 8.05 -12.79 -8.60
CA GLU A 562 7.83 -13.86 -9.60
C GLU A 562 6.34 -14.17 -9.84
N TYR A 563 5.48 -14.14 -8.79
CA TYR A 563 4.05 -14.41 -8.98
C TYR A 563 3.32 -13.33 -9.79
N LYS A 564 3.86 -12.09 -9.85
CA LYS A 564 3.32 -10.99 -10.68
C LYS A 564 3.74 -11.09 -12.14
N ARG A 565 4.65 -11.98 -12.41
CA ARG A 565 5.07 -12.48 -13.74
C ARG A 565 5.60 -11.40 -14.69
N GLN A 566 6.39 -10.43 -14.21
CA GLN A 566 7.13 -9.53 -15.09
C GLN A 566 8.01 -10.31 -16.09
N GLN A 567 8.50 -11.50 -15.70
CA GLN A 567 9.21 -12.43 -16.59
C GLN A 567 8.35 -12.95 -17.74
N LEU A 568 7.02 -13.12 -17.58
CA LEU A 568 6.12 -13.49 -18.67
C LEU A 568 6.06 -12.38 -19.73
N ASN A 569 5.92 -11.13 -19.28
CA ASN A 569 5.94 -9.96 -20.15
C ASN A 569 7.31 -9.81 -20.84
N LEU A 570 8.42 -9.97 -20.11
CA LEU A 570 9.78 -9.97 -20.68
C LEU A 570 9.92 -11.01 -21.81
N ILE A 571 9.50 -12.27 -21.58
CA ILE A 571 9.54 -13.37 -22.57
C ILE A 571 8.69 -13.03 -23.79
N HIS A 572 7.49 -12.45 -23.58
CA HIS A 572 6.62 -12.03 -24.68
C HIS A 572 7.28 -10.91 -25.54
N ILE A 573 7.89 -9.91 -24.90
CA ILE A 573 8.61 -8.85 -25.62
C ILE A 573 9.77 -9.45 -26.44
N MET A 574 10.51 -10.39 -25.88
CA MET A 574 11.57 -11.12 -26.61
C MET A 574 11.01 -11.90 -27.81
N ALA A 575 9.84 -12.51 -27.68
CA ALA A 575 9.17 -13.18 -28.80
C ALA A 575 8.77 -12.19 -29.91
N LEU A 576 8.17 -11.05 -29.56
CA LEU A 576 7.88 -9.96 -30.51
C LEU A 576 9.14 -9.46 -31.20
N TYR A 577 10.21 -9.26 -30.46
CA TYR A 577 11.50 -8.85 -31.03
C TYR A 577 12.04 -9.88 -32.02
N ARG A 578 11.95 -11.18 -31.73
CA ARG A 578 12.32 -12.24 -32.68
C ARG A 578 11.49 -12.22 -33.93
N ARG A 579 10.17 -12.03 -33.82
CA ARG A 579 9.28 -11.93 -34.99
C ARG A 579 9.67 -10.75 -35.88
N LEU A 580 9.98 -9.59 -35.30
CA LEU A 580 10.44 -8.41 -36.04
C LEU A 580 11.82 -8.60 -36.68
N LEU A 581 12.75 -9.33 -36.04
CA LEU A 581 14.04 -9.66 -36.64
C LEU A 581 13.91 -10.61 -37.83
N ALA A 582 12.98 -11.56 -37.76
CA ALA A 582 12.69 -12.49 -38.84
C ALA A 582 11.91 -11.85 -39.98
N ASN A 583 11.03 -10.91 -39.68
CA ASN A 583 10.26 -10.15 -40.67
C ASN A 583 10.06 -8.70 -40.12
N PRO A 584 10.86 -7.71 -40.59
CA PRO A 584 10.71 -6.31 -40.18
C PRO A 584 9.34 -5.71 -40.51
N ASP A 585 8.64 -6.28 -41.52
CA ASP A 585 7.30 -5.89 -41.90
C ASP A 585 6.19 -6.65 -41.14
N TYR A 586 6.57 -7.40 -40.07
CA TYR A 586 5.60 -8.07 -39.18
C TYR A 586 4.49 -7.09 -38.82
N ASP A 587 3.25 -7.51 -39.04
CA ASP A 587 2.06 -6.68 -38.89
C ASP A 587 1.68 -6.52 -37.42
N MET A 588 2.20 -5.50 -36.77
CA MET A 588 1.85 -5.05 -35.42
C MET A 588 1.80 -3.52 -35.37
N HIS A 589 0.93 -2.98 -34.54
CA HIS A 589 0.95 -1.56 -34.22
C HIS A 589 2.16 -1.23 -33.35
N PRO A 590 2.85 -0.08 -33.53
CA PRO A 590 3.97 0.32 -32.69
C PRO A 590 3.59 0.28 -31.19
N ARG A 591 4.47 -0.29 -30.37
CA ARG A 591 4.21 -0.51 -28.93
C ARG A 591 5.40 -0.14 -28.07
N VAL A 592 5.11 0.51 -26.96
CA VAL A 592 6.07 0.83 -25.89
C VAL A 592 5.66 0.07 -24.65
N PHE A 593 6.47 -0.90 -24.25
CA PHE A 593 6.32 -1.59 -22.99
C PHE A 593 7.00 -0.78 -21.87
N ILE A 594 6.24 -0.39 -20.88
CA ILE A 594 6.69 0.49 -19.79
C ILE A 594 6.63 -0.29 -18.49
N PHE A 595 7.79 -0.54 -17.89
CA PHE A 595 7.94 -1.13 -16.57
C PHE A 595 8.22 -0.06 -15.53
N GLY A 596 7.70 -0.26 -14.32
CA GLY A 596 8.05 0.50 -13.13
C GLY A 596 7.94 -0.42 -11.93
N SER A 597 9.09 -0.78 -11.33
CA SER A 597 9.10 -1.75 -10.24
C SER A 597 10.33 -1.62 -9.37
N LYS A 598 10.18 -1.97 -8.09
CA LYS A 598 11.28 -2.15 -7.15
C LYS A 598 11.32 -3.61 -6.70
N ALA A 599 12.51 -4.23 -6.70
CA ALA A 599 12.75 -5.54 -6.13
C ALA A 599 13.17 -5.38 -4.66
N ALA A 600 12.76 -6.29 -3.78
CA ALA A 600 13.30 -6.33 -2.42
C ALA A 600 14.83 -6.50 -2.48
N PRO A 601 15.60 -5.81 -1.62
CA PRO A 601 17.07 -5.79 -1.70
C PRO A 601 17.74 -7.17 -1.71
N GLY A 602 17.20 -8.12 -0.92
CA GLY A 602 17.70 -9.51 -0.86
C GLY A 602 17.18 -10.43 -1.96
N TYR A 603 16.20 -10.02 -2.75
CA TYR A 603 15.57 -10.87 -3.75
C TYR A 603 16.34 -10.90 -5.07
N LYS A 604 17.36 -11.76 -5.12
CA LYS A 604 18.32 -11.82 -6.24
C LYS A 604 17.63 -12.02 -7.60
N LEU A 605 16.75 -13.02 -7.74
CA LEU A 605 16.08 -13.30 -9.02
C LEU A 605 15.22 -12.12 -9.50
N ALA A 606 14.53 -11.44 -8.59
CA ALA A 606 13.79 -10.23 -8.93
C ALA A 606 14.72 -9.12 -9.47
N LYS A 607 15.90 -8.95 -8.88
CA LYS A 607 16.93 -8.01 -9.38
C LYS A 607 17.49 -8.45 -10.73
N ASP A 608 17.66 -9.75 -10.97
CA ASP A 608 18.09 -10.29 -12.26
C ASP A 608 17.02 -10.05 -13.36
N ILE A 609 15.71 -10.11 -13.02
CA ILE A 609 14.64 -9.77 -13.97
C ILE A 609 14.70 -8.27 -14.34
N ILE A 610 14.91 -7.36 -13.38
CA ILE A 610 15.12 -5.93 -13.66
C ILE A 610 16.30 -5.74 -14.60
N TYR A 611 17.41 -6.41 -14.32
CA TYR A 611 18.59 -6.36 -15.16
C TYR A 611 18.31 -6.83 -16.60
N ALA A 612 17.62 -7.97 -16.74
CA ALA A 612 17.27 -8.50 -18.06
C ALA A 612 16.35 -7.55 -18.84
N ILE A 613 15.35 -6.91 -18.18
CA ILE A 613 14.48 -5.91 -18.82
C ILE A 613 15.32 -4.74 -19.35
N ASN A 614 16.27 -4.23 -18.55
CA ASN A 614 17.12 -3.13 -18.97
C ASN A 614 18.07 -3.52 -20.12
N LYS A 615 18.67 -4.73 -20.09
CA LYS A 615 19.54 -5.22 -21.17
C LYS A 615 18.75 -5.50 -22.45
N LEU A 616 17.52 -6.00 -22.35
CA LEU A 616 16.61 -6.09 -23.48
C LEU A 616 16.30 -4.70 -24.06
N ALA A 617 15.99 -3.72 -23.20
CA ALA A 617 15.71 -2.34 -23.59
C ALA A 617 16.89 -1.71 -24.35
N GLU A 618 18.11 -1.84 -23.84
CA GLU A 618 19.33 -1.36 -24.50
C GLU A 618 19.44 -1.92 -25.93
N ARG A 619 19.14 -3.20 -26.10
CA ARG A 619 19.24 -3.87 -27.43
C ARG A 619 18.11 -3.47 -28.37
N VAL A 620 16.87 -3.59 -27.90
CA VAL A 620 15.66 -3.35 -28.71
C VAL A 620 15.55 -1.90 -29.14
N ASN A 621 15.77 -0.95 -28.22
CA ASN A 621 15.58 0.47 -28.48
C ASN A 621 16.56 1.06 -29.50
N ASN A 622 17.71 0.42 -29.68
CA ASN A 622 18.76 0.85 -30.60
C ASN A 622 18.85 0.02 -31.89
N ASP A 623 17.97 -0.99 -32.05
CA ASP A 623 18.00 -1.83 -33.25
C ASP A 623 17.18 -1.22 -34.41
N VAL A 624 17.88 -0.65 -35.37
CA VAL A 624 17.27 -0.02 -36.57
C VAL A 624 16.50 -1.00 -37.43
N ARG A 625 16.79 -2.31 -37.35
CA ARG A 625 16.16 -3.34 -38.20
C ARG A 625 14.67 -3.48 -37.91
N ILE A 626 14.22 -3.19 -36.72
CA ILE A 626 12.83 -3.29 -36.30
C ILE A 626 12.01 -2.00 -36.51
N GLN A 627 12.61 -1.00 -37.17
CA GLN A 627 11.94 0.24 -37.61
C GLN A 627 11.21 1.01 -36.47
N GLY A 628 11.66 0.87 -35.24
CA GLY A 628 11.06 1.52 -34.07
C GLY A 628 9.67 0.99 -33.65
N LYS A 629 9.20 -0.13 -34.26
CA LYS A 629 7.89 -0.72 -33.93
C LYS A 629 7.78 -1.21 -32.47
N LEU A 630 8.92 -1.47 -31.83
CA LEU A 630 8.99 -1.96 -30.45
C LEU A 630 9.96 -1.12 -29.64
N LYS A 631 9.51 -0.64 -28.48
CA LYS A 631 10.34 0.05 -27.49
C LYS A 631 10.08 -0.55 -26.11
N VAL A 632 11.11 -0.56 -25.27
CA VAL A 632 11.05 -1.02 -23.89
C VAL A 632 11.61 0.06 -22.99
N VAL A 633 10.87 0.43 -21.95
CA VAL A 633 11.23 1.46 -21.00
C VAL A 633 11.12 0.88 -19.60
N PHE A 634 12.19 1.01 -18.80
CA PHE A 634 12.14 0.77 -17.38
C PHE A 634 12.21 2.13 -16.66
N MET A 635 11.09 2.53 -16.04
CA MET A 635 11.03 3.76 -15.27
C MET A 635 11.67 3.54 -13.88
N PRO A 636 12.78 4.21 -13.57
CA PRO A 636 13.44 4.05 -12.29
C PRO A 636 12.62 4.65 -11.15
N ASN A 637 12.88 4.16 -9.94
CA ASN A 637 12.33 4.72 -8.71
C ASN A 637 10.80 4.87 -8.72
N TYR A 638 10.08 3.82 -9.10
CA TYR A 638 8.61 3.81 -9.08
C TYR A 638 8.07 4.22 -7.70
N ARG A 639 7.20 5.23 -7.67
CA ARG A 639 6.62 5.87 -6.49
C ARG A 639 5.26 6.47 -6.83
N VAL A 640 4.53 6.99 -5.84
CA VAL A 640 3.16 7.53 -6.03
C VAL A 640 3.15 8.67 -7.03
N SER A 641 4.05 9.66 -6.93
CA SER A 641 4.10 10.80 -7.85
C SER A 641 4.42 10.41 -9.30
N LEU A 642 5.18 9.33 -9.51
CA LEU A 642 5.42 8.76 -10.84
C LEU A 642 4.19 7.98 -11.34
N ALA A 643 3.51 7.24 -10.46
CA ALA A 643 2.27 6.53 -10.80
C ALA A 643 1.17 7.49 -11.26
N GLU A 644 1.05 8.67 -10.65
CA GLU A 644 0.12 9.73 -11.04
C GLU A 644 0.34 10.24 -12.48
N LYS A 645 1.55 10.08 -13.03
CA LYS A 645 1.90 10.43 -14.42
C LYS A 645 1.72 9.24 -15.38
N LEU A 646 2.04 8.03 -14.92
CA LEU A 646 1.97 6.79 -15.71
C LEU A 646 0.52 6.33 -15.95
N ILE A 647 -0.31 6.35 -14.92
CA ILE A 647 -1.66 5.79 -14.94
C ILE A 647 -2.58 6.49 -15.96
N PRO A 648 -2.66 7.85 -16.03
CA PRO A 648 -3.49 8.51 -17.04
C PRO A 648 -3.06 8.26 -18.49
N ALA A 649 -1.77 7.99 -18.70
CA ALA A 649 -1.18 7.77 -20.02
C ALA A 649 -1.24 6.31 -20.49
N ALA A 650 -1.57 5.35 -19.63
CA ALA A 650 -1.61 3.93 -19.98
C ALA A 650 -2.75 3.63 -20.95
N ASP A 651 -2.45 2.90 -22.03
CA ASP A 651 -3.44 2.31 -22.94
C ASP A 651 -3.81 0.90 -22.47
N VAL A 652 -2.82 0.10 -22.08
CA VAL A 652 -2.95 -1.28 -21.61
C VAL A 652 -2.45 -1.40 -20.18
N SER A 653 -3.22 -2.09 -19.36
CA SER A 653 -2.94 -2.37 -17.95
C SER A 653 -2.58 -3.85 -17.75
N GLU A 654 -1.30 -4.12 -17.47
CA GLU A 654 -0.77 -5.46 -17.27
C GLU A 654 -1.08 -6.00 -15.87
N GLN A 655 -2.05 -6.92 -15.77
CA GLN A 655 -2.54 -7.52 -14.54
C GLN A 655 -2.45 -9.05 -14.60
N ILE A 656 -1.22 -9.54 -14.81
CA ILE A 656 -0.89 -10.88 -15.29
C ILE A 656 -0.40 -11.84 -14.21
N SER A 657 -0.70 -11.58 -12.94
CA SER A 657 -0.36 -12.50 -11.85
C SER A 657 -0.96 -13.88 -12.09
N THR A 658 -0.30 -14.94 -11.62
CA THR A 658 -0.87 -16.29 -11.68
C THR A 658 -2.18 -16.33 -10.89
N ALA A 659 -3.23 -16.93 -11.43
CA ALA A 659 -4.53 -17.01 -10.78
C ALA A 659 -4.43 -17.70 -9.40
N GLY A 660 -5.03 -17.07 -8.38
CA GLY A 660 -4.97 -17.48 -6.98
C GLY A 660 -3.83 -16.89 -6.17
N TYR A 661 -3.05 -15.95 -6.72
CA TYR A 661 -1.89 -15.35 -6.03
C TYR A 661 -2.03 -13.86 -5.73
N GLU A 662 -2.67 -13.07 -6.59
CA GLU A 662 -2.96 -11.66 -6.32
C GLU A 662 -4.29 -11.54 -5.57
N ALA A 663 -4.24 -11.23 -4.30
CA ALA A 663 -5.44 -11.14 -3.45
C ALA A 663 -6.50 -10.17 -4.01
N SER A 664 -6.09 -9.03 -4.52
CA SER A 664 -6.97 -8.03 -5.14
C SER A 664 -6.26 -7.29 -6.26
N GLY A 665 -5.13 -6.64 -5.96
CA GLY A 665 -4.60 -5.55 -6.75
C GLY A 665 -5.39 -4.25 -6.55
N THR A 666 -4.74 -3.12 -6.77
CA THR A 666 -5.38 -1.79 -6.84
C THR A 666 -4.89 -0.99 -8.03
N GLY A 667 -3.77 -1.37 -8.63
CA GLY A 667 -3.27 -0.79 -9.89
C GLY A 667 -4.25 -0.99 -11.05
N ASN A 668 -4.87 -2.17 -11.11
CA ASN A 668 -5.93 -2.51 -12.06
C ASN A 668 -7.11 -1.52 -12.00
N MET A 669 -7.60 -1.19 -10.80
CA MET A 669 -8.70 -0.25 -10.58
C MET A 669 -8.33 1.17 -11.04
N LYS A 670 -7.13 1.64 -10.69
CA LYS A 670 -6.64 2.99 -11.05
C LYS A 670 -6.49 3.15 -12.56
N MET A 671 -5.90 2.15 -13.23
CA MET A 671 -5.70 2.17 -14.67
C MET A 671 -7.02 2.07 -15.42
N ALA A 672 -7.92 1.17 -15.04
CA ALA A 672 -9.25 1.07 -15.62
C ALA A 672 -10.04 2.37 -15.44
N LEU A 673 -10.02 2.97 -14.25
CA LEU A 673 -10.65 4.27 -13.96
C LEU A 673 -10.14 5.38 -14.89
N ASN A 674 -8.90 5.30 -15.37
CA ASN A 674 -8.30 6.22 -16.33
C ASN A 674 -8.39 5.73 -17.81
N GLY A 675 -9.21 4.73 -18.09
CA GLY A 675 -9.51 4.25 -19.43
C GLY A 675 -8.45 3.35 -20.05
N ALA A 676 -7.56 2.74 -19.25
CA ALA A 676 -6.69 1.67 -19.74
C ALA A 676 -7.47 0.35 -19.84
N ILE A 677 -7.21 -0.43 -20.88
CA ILE A 677 -7.80 -1.76 -21.06
C ILE A 677 -6.96 -2.79 -20.32
N THR A 678 -7.61 -3.57 -19.47
CA THR A 678 -6.93 -4.61 -18.70
C THR A 678 -6.61 -5.82 -19.59
N ILE A 679 -5.32 -6.20 -19.64
CA ILE A 679 -4.89 -7.55 -20.00
C ILE A 679 -4.56 -8.27 -18.71
N GLY A 680 -5.21 -9.40 -18.45
CA GLY A 680 -5.07 -10.02 -17.13
C GLY A 680 -5.64 -11.42 -17.03
N THR A 681 -5.32 -12.06 -15.92
CA THR A 681 -5.87 -13.35 -15.53
C THR A 681 -7.14 -13.19 -14.70
N LEU A 682 -7.95 -14.24 -14.59
CA LEU A 682 -9.10 -14.31 -13.68
C LEU A 682 -8.62 -14.50 -12.23
N ASP A 683 -8.12 -13.40 -11.65
CA ASP A 683 -7.57 -13.35 -10.30
C ASP A 683 -7.86 -12.02 -9.61
N GLY A 684 -7.97 -12.03 -8.29
CA GLY A 684 -8.20 -10.86 -7.48
C GLY A 684 -9.36 -9.99 -8.00
N ALA A 685 -9.17 -8.68 -8.01
CA ALA A 685 -10.17 -7.74 -8.50
C ALA A 685 -10.33 -7.72 -10.04
N ASN A 686 -9.47 -8.39 -10.82
CA ASN A 686 -9.66 -8.46 -12.28
C ASN A 686 -10.99 -9.12 -12.65
N ILE A 687 -11.44 -10.12 -11.88
CA ILE A 687 -12.74 -10.78 -12.07
C ILE A 687 -13.85 -9.75 -11.97
N GLU A 688 -13.89 -9.03 -10.85
CA GLU A 688 -14.93 -8.04 -10.57
C GLU A 688 -14.85 -6.84 -11.55
N ILE A 689 -13.65 -6.46 -12.02
CA ILE A 689 -13.46 -5.44 -13.07
C ILE A 689 -14.07 -5.92 -14.39
N ALA A 690 -13.82 -7.17 -14.79
CA ALA A 690 -14.40 -7.74 -16.00
C ALA A 690 -15.93 -7.90 -15.91
N GLU A 691 -16.47 -8.19 -14.73
CA GLU A 691 -17.92 -8.20 -14.48
C GLU A 691 -18.55 -6.81 -14.63
N GLU A 692 -17.93 -5.77 -14.05
CA GLU A 692 -18.45 -4.40 -14.10
C GLU A 692 -18.32 -3.76 -15.49
N ALA A 693 -17.20 -3.98 -16.18
CA ALA A 693 -16.93 -3.42 -17.49
C ALA A 693 -17.56 -4.24 -18.64
N GLY A 694 -17.90 -5.51 -18.39
CA GLY A 694 -18.18 -6.50 -19.43
C GLY A 694 -16.91 -7.21 -19.90
N ALA A 695 -16.93 -8.54 -19.91
CA ALA A 695 -15.75 -9.36 -20.23
C ALA A 695 -15.17 -9.06 -21.62
N GLU A 696 -16.02 -8.65 -22.59
CA GLU A 696 -15.60 -8.25 -23.94
C GLU A 696 -14.78 -6.96 -23.97
N ASN A 697 -14.73 -6.20 -22.87
CA ASN A 697 -13.95 -4.96 -22.75
C ASN A 697 -12.62 -5.15 -22.00
N CYS A 698 -12.26 -6.40 -21.67
CA CYS A 698 -11.01 -6.80 -21.06
C CYS A 698 -10.36 -7.94 -21.87
N ALA A 699 -9.04 -7.98 -21.99
CA ALA A 699 -8.32 -9.07 -22.64
C ALA A 699 -7.93 -10.13 -21.59
N ILE A 700 -8.87 -11.00 -21.23
CA ILE A 700 -8.65 -12.06 -20.25
C ILE A 700 -7.93 -13.25 -20.88
N PHE A 701 -6.96 -13.82 -20.17
CA PHE A 701 -6.16 -14.96 -20.62
C PHE A 701 -5.75 -15.87 -19.46
N GLY A 702 -5.17 -17.01 -19.80
CA GLY A 702 -4.48 -17.91 -18.87
C GLY A 702 -5.42 -18.81 -18.07
N LEU A 703 -4.78 -19.62 -17.23
CA LEU A 703 -5.46 -20.56 -16.35
C LEU A 703 -6.21 -19.84 -15.24
N ASN A 704 -7.42 -20.33 -14.90
CA ASN A 704 -8.13 -19.91 -13.69
C ASN A 704 -7.61 -20.66 -12.46
N VAL A 705 -8.12 -20.32 -11.26
CA VAL A 705 -7.68 -20.89 -9.98
C VAL A 705 -7.81 -22.43 -9.94
N ASP A 706 -8.93 -22.97 -10.42
CA ASP A 706 -9.18 -24.41 -10.39
C ASP A 706 -8.27 -25.14 -11.38
N GLU A 707 -8.03 -24.56 -12.55
CA GLU A 707 -7.08 -25.10 -13.54
C GLU A 707 -5.64 -25.08 -13.02
N VAL A 708 -5.23 -24.00 -12.32
CA VAL A 708 -3.92 -23.91 -11.65
C VAL A 708 -3.77 -25.02 -10.61
N LYS A 709 -4.77 -25.18 -9.73
CA LYS A 709 -4.78 -26.26 -8.72
C LYS A 709 -4.72 -27.64 -9.38
N SER A 710 -5.55 -27.87 -10.40
CA SER A 710 -5.61 -29.14 -11.13
C SER A 710 -4.29 -29.47 -11.83
N LEU A 711 -3.68 -28.49 -12.51
CA LEU A 711 -2.42 -28.71 -13.22
C LEU A 711 -1.26 -29.00 -12.24
N LYS A 712 -1.16 -28.26 -11.14
CA LYS A 712 -0.19 -28.55 -10.06
C LYS A 712 -0.43 -29.92 -9.42
N GLY A 713 -1.68 -30.27 -9.15
CA GLY A 713 -2.05 -31.55 -8.54
C GLY A 713 -1.73 -32.78 -9.40
N ARG A 714 -1.70 -32.62 -10.74
CA ARG A 714 -1.31 -33.66 -11.71
C ARG A 714 0.20 -33.74 -11.96
N GLY A 715 1.00 -32.86 -11.36
CA GLY A 715 2.44 -32.79 -11.56
C GLY A 715 2.84 -31.94 -12.75
N TYR A 716 2.70 -30.63 -12.61
CA TYR A 716 3.15 -29.65 -13.62
C TYR A 716 4.62 -29.82 -13.94
N ASN A 717 4.96 -29.96 -15.24
CA ASN A 717 6.33 -30.00 -15.72
C ASN A 717 6.55 -28.88 -16.75
N PRO A 718 7.37 -27.87 -16.46
CA PRO A 718 7.60 -26.74 -17.38
C PRO A 718 8.29 -27.15 -18.68
N TYR A 719 9.04 -28.28 -18.70
CA TYR A 719 9.67 -28.78 -19.92
C TYR A 719 8.66 -29.20 -20.98
N ASP A 720 7.45 -29.63 -20.60
CA ASP A 720 6.41 -30.01 -21.57
C ASP A 720 6.01 -28.78 -22.42
N PHE A 721 5.88 -27.62 -21.80
CA PHE A 721 5.58 -26.35 -22.48
C PHE A 721 6.77 -25.82 -23.26
N TYR A 722 7.99 -25.95 -22.71
CA TYR A 722 9.21 -25.54 -23.38
C TYR A 722 9.44 -26.31 -24.68
N TYR A 723 9.24 -27.64 -24.72
CA TYR A 723 9.41 -28.42 -25.95
C TYR A 723 8.21 -28.34 -26.90
N ALA A 724 7.00 -28.15 -26.40
CA ALA A 724 5.81 -28.06 -27.25
C ALA A 724 5.71 -26.74 -28.06
N ASN A 725 6.34 -25.68 -27.59
CA ASN A 725 6.30 -24.36 -28.23
C ASN A 725 7.70 -23.92 -28.68
N SER A 726 7.95 -24.02 -29.99
CA SER A 726 9.25 -23.72 -30.60
C SER A 726 9.67 -22.24 -30.44
N GLU A 727 8.70 -21.30 -30.40
CA GLU A 727 8.98 -19.88 -30.19
C GLU A 727 9.41 -19.64 -28.74
N LEU A 728 8.65 -20.18 -27.78
CA LEU A 728 8.98 -20.12 -26.35
C LEU A 728 10.37 -20.72 -26.07
N LYS A 729 10.64 -21.92 -26.63
CA LYS A 729 11.95 -22.56 -26.55
C LYS A 729 13.07 -21.62 -27.03
N ALA A 730 12.90 -21.07 -28.21
CA ALA A 730 13.92 -20.20 -28.82
C ALA A 730 14.15 -18.91 -28.05
N VAL A 731 13.11 -18.37 -27.39
CA VAL A 731 13.24 -17.20 -26.52
C VAL A 731 13.96 -17.55 -25.22
N LEU A 732 13.61 -18.67 -24.59
CA LEU A 732 14.26 -19.10 -23.35
C LEU A 732 15.75 -19.47 -23.58
N ASP A 733 16.07 -20.03 -24.75
CA ASP A 733 17.46 -20.34 -25.09
C ASP A 733 18.31 -19.09 -25.29
N TRP A 734 17.72 -17.93 -25.60
CA TRP A 734 18.43 -16.66 -25.70
C TRP A 734 19.05 -16.19 -24.38
N PHE A 735 18.46 -16.57 -23.22
CA PHE A 735 19.02 -16.24 -21.92
C PHE A 735 20.39 -16.89 -21.65
N ASP A 736 20.74 -17.97 -22.35
CA ASP A 736 22.02 -18.66 -22.21
C ASP A 736 23.13 -18.03 -23.09
N THR A 737 22.73 -17.18 -24.03
CA THR A 737 23.66 -16.52 -24.96
C THR A 737 24.20 -15.20 -24.41
N ASP A 738 25.11 -14.57 -25.15
CA ASP A 738 25.57 -13.20 -24.87
C ASP A 738 24.85 -12.13 -25.71
N TYR A 739 23.73 -12.49 -26.33
CA TYR A 739 23.05 -11.59 -27.27
C TYR A 739 22.62 -10.25 -26.63
N PHE A 740 22.15 -10.28 -25.42
CA PHE A 740 21.77 -9.08 -24.64
C PHE A 740 22.90 -8.58 -23.71
N THR A 741 23.91 -9.39 -23.48
CA THR A 741 25.06 -9.11 -22.59
C THR A 741 26.36 -9.43 -23.29
N PRO A 742 26.78 -8.65 -24.29
CA PRO A 742 27.91 -8.97 -25.16
C PRO A 742 29.18 -9.34 -24.37
N GLY A 743 29.78 -10.48 -24.73
CA GLY A 743 30.98 -11.02 -24.07
C GLY A 743 30.72 -11.69 -22.72
N ARG A 744 29.46 -11.81 -22.28
CA ARG A 744 29.07 -12.44 -21.01
C ARG A 744 27.96 -13.45 -21.22
N PRO A 745 28.26 -14.60 -21.89
CA PRO A 745 27.24 -15.62 -22.14
C PRO A 745 26.71 -16.21 -20.84
N GLY A 746 25.40 -16.47 -20.79
CA GLY A 746 24.76 -17.08 -19.63
C GLY A 746 24.53 -16.13 -18.43
N GLU A 747 24.84 -14.84 -18.54
CA GLU A 747 24.61 -13.88 -17.45
C GLU A 747 23.13 -13.75 -17.07
N LEU A 748 22.22 -14.00 -18.01
CA LEU A 748 20.78 -14.00 -17.81
C LEU A 748 20.18 -15.39 -17.55
N SER A 749 20.99 -16.45 -17.52
CA SER A 749 20.50 -17.85 -17.39
C SER A 749 19.77 -18.14 -16.06
N SER A 750 19.95 -17.31 -15.03
CA SER A 750 19.20 -17.44 -13.76
C SER A 750 17.68 -17.44 -13.99
N ILE A 751 17.18 -16.63 -14.93
CA ILE A 751 15.76 -16.54 -15.28
C ILE A 751 15.28 -17.82 -15.93
N LYS A 752 16.00 -18.33 -16.94
CA LYS A 752 15.67 -19.62 -17.58
C LYS A 752 15.69 -20.77 -16.59
N ARG A 753 16.73 -20.83 -15.72
CA ARG A 753 16.85 -21.87 -14.69
C ARG A 753 15.69 -21.84 -13.71
N SER A 754 15.23 -20.68 -13.26
CA SER A 754 14.07 -20.58 -12.36
C SER A 754 12.79 -21.11 -13.00
N LEU A 755 12.65 -20.92 -14.30
CA LEU A 755 11.48 -21.39 -15.07
C LEU A 755 11.52 -22.88 -15.44
N LEU A 756 12.71 -23.47 -15.63
CA LEU A 756 12.85 -24.88 -16.02
C LEU A 756 13.27 -25.73 -14.82
N GLU A 757 14.49 -25.54 -14.33
CA GLU A 757 15.06 -26.32 -13.22
C GLU A 757 14.35 -26.00 -11.88
N GLY A 758 13.94 -24.76 -11.68
CA GLY A 758 13.16 -24.30 -10.53
C GLY A 758 11.68 -24.71 -10.56
N GLY A 759 11.23 -25.36 -11.64
CA GLY A 759 9.88 -25.94 -11.77
C GLY A 759 8.77 -24.94 -12.06
N ASP A 760 9.09 -23.68 -12.38
CA ASP A 760 8.12 -22.62 -12.72
C ASP A 760 6.91 -22.57 -11.75
N PRO A 761 7.12 -22.25 -10.48
CA PRO A 761 6.08 -22.37 -9.43
C PRO A 761 4.84 -21.52 -9.73
N TYR A 762 4.95 -20.55 -10.63
CA TYR A 762 3.89 -19.62 -11.00
C TYR A 762 3.31 -19.87 -12.42
N LEU A 763 3.58 -21.02 -13.03
CA LEU A 763 3.00 -21.49 -14.29
C LEU A 763 3.15 -20.48 -15.45
N THR A 764 4.27 -19.77 -15.47
CA THR A 764 4.60 -18.74 -16.47
C THR A 764 4.59 -19.30 -17.89
N LEU A 765 5.19 -20.50 -18.07
CA LEU A 765 5.29 -21.13 -19.38
C LEU A 765 3.95 -21.69 -19.86
N ALA A 766 3.10 -22.15 -18.95
CA ALA A 766 1.77 -22.66 -19.28
C ALA A 766 0.86 -21.58 -19.88
N ASP A 767 0.97 -20.34 -19.39
CA ASP A 767 0.14 -19.22 -19.83
C ASP A 767 0.72 -18.44 -21.01
N PHE A 768 1.96 -18.70 -21.44
CA PHE A 768 2.64 -17.92 -22.49
C PHE A 768 1.85 -17.84 -23.80
N ALA A 769 1.30 -18.95 -24.29
CA ALA A 769 0.58 -18.99 -25.55
C ALA A 769 -0.70 -18.15 -25.51
N SER A 770 -1.52 -18.30 -24.46
CA SER A 770 -2.76 -17.54 -24.29
C SER A 770 -2.47 -16.06 -24.05
N TYR A 771 -1.40 -15.70 -23.37
CA TYR A 771 -0.94 -14.33 -23.19
C TYR A 771 -0.55 -13.68 -24.54
N SER A 772 0.19 -14.41 -25.39
CA SER A 772 0.53 -13.93 -26.73
C SER A 772 -0.72 -13.70 -27.60
N GLU A 773 -1.75 -14.53 -27.51
CA GLU A 773 -3.02 -14.34 -28.21
C GLU A 773 -3.80 -13.12 -27.67
N ALA A 774 -3.80 -12.91 -26.35
CA ALA A 774 -4.41 -11.72 -25.75
C ALA A 774 -3.77 -10.42 -26.26
N HIS A 775 -2.45 -10.40 -26.46
CA HIS A 775 -1.75 -9.25 -27.07
C HIS A 775 -2.12 -9.01 -28.54
N LYS A 776 -2.37 -10.06 -29.32
CA LYS A 776 -2.88 -9.92 -30.69
C LYS A 776 -4.28 -9.33 -30.71
N LEU A 777 -5.12 -9.72 -29.73
CA LEU A 777 -6.47 -9.16 -29.58
C LEU A 777 -6.40 -7.65 -29.26
N ILE A 778 -5.52 -7.23 -28.35
CA ILE A 778 -5.25 -5.82 -28.04
C ILE A 778 -4.83 -5.06 -29.30
N ASP A 779 -3.89 -5.59 -30.09
CA ASP A 779 -3.43 -4.99 -31.33
C ASP A 779 -4.59 -4.81 -32.35
N THR A 780 -5.44 -5.83 -32.46
CA THR A 780 -6.64 -5.78 -33.33
C THR A 780 -7.62 -4.70 -32.89
N TRP A 781 -7.90 -4.59 -31.60
CA TRP A 781 -8.79 -3.57 -31.02
C TRP A 781 -8.24 -2.15 -31.23
N TYR A 782 -6.94 -1.95 -31.04
CA TYR A 782 -6.31 -0.63 -31.12
C TYR A 782 -6.34 -0.06 -32.56
N ARG A 783 -6.34 -0.93 -33.57
CA ARG A 783 -6.44 -0.54 -34.99
C ARG A 783 -7.81 -0.01 -35.40
N ASP A 784 -8.85 -0.26 -34.60
CA ASP A 784 -10.17 0.37 -34.74
C ASP A 784 -10.33 1.46 -33.70
N PRO A 785 -10.09 2.75 -34.02
CA PRO A 785 -10.12 3.83 -33.02
C PRO A 785 -11.49 4.00 -32.35
N ALA A 786 -12.59 3.69 -33.02
CA ALA A 786 -13.93 3.79 -32.43
C ALA A 786 -14.18 2.67 -31.42
N LEU A 787 -13.79 1.46 -31.78
CA LEU A 787 -13.87 0.31 -30.87
C LEU A 787 -12.96 0.51 -29.65
N TRP A 788 -11.72 0.97 -29.84
CA TRP A 788 -10.78 1.24 -28.75
C TRP A 788 -11.32 2.29 -27.79
N ALA A 789 -11.76 3.45 -28.32
CA ALA A 789 -12.36 4.51 -27.54
C ALA A 789 -13.59 4.03 -26.74
N LYS A 790 -14.48 3.25 -27.37
CA LYS A 790 -15.64 2.67 -26.72
C LYS A 790 -15.25 1.82 -25.53
N LYS A 791 -14.29 0.88 -25.70
CA LYS A 791 -13.81 0.02 -24.63
C LYS A 791 -13.15 0.82 -23.50
N ALA A 792 -12.32 1.82 -23.80
CA ALA A 792 -11.67 2.68 -22.84
C ALA A 792 -12.68 3.50 -22.01
N ILE A 793 -13.71 4.06 -22.64
CA ILE A 793 -14.78 4.81 -21.98
C ILE A 793 -15.58 3.89 -21.06
N ILE A 794 -15.95 2.69 -21.51
CA ILE A 794 -16.72 1.72 -20.70
C ILE A 794 -15.90 1.31 -19.47
N ASN A 795 -14.61 0.94 -19.64
CA ASN A 795 -13.75 0.61 -18.51
C ASN A 795 -13.71 1.76 -17.48
N SER A 796 -13.49 3.00 -17.92
CA SER A 796 -13.45 4.14 -17.01
C SER A 796 -14.78 4.40 -16.31
N ALA A 797 -15.88 4.35 -17.04
CA ALA A 797 -17.23 4.70 -16.54
C ALA A 797 -17.81 3.69 -15.56
N THR A 798 -17.35 2.45 -15.58
CA THR A 798 -17.93 1.35 -14.77
C THR A 798 -17.17 1.06 -13.47
N MET A 799 -16.14 1.83 -13.15
CA MET A 799 -15.29 1.61 -11.97
C MET A 799 -15.90 2.10 -10.64
N GLY A 800 -17.20 2.43 -10.59
CA GLY A 800 -17.89 2.89 -9.38
C GLY A 800 -17.73 1.96 -8.17
N LYS A 801 -17.85 0.64 -8.39
CA LYS A 801 -17.64 -0.40 -7.35
C LYS A 801 -16.26 -0.28 -6.67
N PHE A 802 -15.23 0.19 -7.38
CA PHE A 802 -13.85 0.26 -6.89
C PHE A 802 -13.49 1.59 -6.22
N ASN A 803 -14.50 2.33 -5.74
CA ASN A 803 -14.32 3.50 -4.88
C ASN A 803 -13.96 3.07 -3.46
N SER A 804 -12.89 3.65 -2.89
CA SER A 804 -12.53 3.40 -1.48
C SER A 804 -13.58 3.90 -0.49
N ASP A 805 -14.43 4.86 -0.87
CA ASP A 805 -15.56 5.29 -0.04
C ASP A 805 -16.59 4.16 0.13
N ARG A 806 -16.89 3.43 -0.96
CA ARG A 806 -17.74 2.22 -0.91
C ARG A 806 -17.08 1.15 -0.02
N SER A 807 -15.74 0.92 -0.17
CA SER A 807 -15.03 -0.04 0.68
C SER A 807 -15.15 0.33 2.17
N ILE A 808 -14.97 1.60 2.52
CA ILE A 808 -15.12 2.08 3.90
C ILE A 808 -16.57 1.87 4.39
N GLN A 809 -17.57 2.14 3.55
CA GLN A 809 -18.97 1.89 3.93
C GLN A 809 -19.22 0.40 4.20
N ASP A 810 -18.66 -0.50 3.40
CA ASP A 810 -18.73 -1.95 3.65
C ASP A 810 -18.06 -2.34 4.98
N TYR A 811 -16.91 -1.75 5.31
CA TYR A 811 -16.27 -1.96 6.63
C TYR A 811 -17.15 -1.46 7.78
N VAL A 812 -17.76 -0.28 7.62
CA VAL A 812 -18.67 0.29 8.62
C VAL A 812 -19.85 -0.61 8.86
N ASP A 813 -20.50 -1.07 7.80
CA ASP A 813 -21.74 -1.84 7.87
C ASP A 813 -21.52 -3.28 8.34
N ARG A 814 -20.41 -3.90 7.96
CA ARG A 814 -20.14 -5.33 8.21
C ARG A 814 -19.24 -5.60 9.42
N ILE A 815 -18.38 -4.65 9.79
CA ILE A 815 -17.27 -4.88 10.73
C ILE A 815 -17.28 -3.85 11.87
N TRP A 816 -17.21 -2.53 11.55
CA TRP A 816 -16.89 -1.51 12.57
C TRP A 816 -18.11 -0.92 13.28
N ASN A 817 -19.28 -0.93 12.67
CA ASN A 817 -20.50 -0.31 13.20
C ASN A 817 -20.29 1.15 13.64
N LEU A 818 -19.66 1.97 12.78
CA LEU A 818 -19.39 3.39 13.02
C LEU A 818 -20.59 4.25 12.61
N LYS A 819 -20.63 5.46 13.17
CA LYS A 819 -21.58 6.51 12.73
C LYS A 819 -20.78 7.73 12.27
N PRO A 820 -21.16 8.38 11.16
CA PRO A 820 -20.52 9.60 10.74
C PRO A 820 -20.76 10.72 11.78
N CYS A 821 -19.76 11.55 11.99
CA CYS A 821 -19.80 12.64 12.94
C CYS A 821 -19.69 13.98 12.21
N SER A 822 -20.81 14.61 11.90
CA SER A 822 -20.80 15.94 11.28
C SER A 822 -20.10 16.98 12.20
N ILE A 823 -19.14 17.71 11.64
CA ILE A 823 -18.43 18.80 12.29
C ILE A 823 -19.26 20.06 12.10
N GLY A 824 -19.76 20.60 13.19
CA GLY A 824 -20.64 21.79 13.18
C GLY A 824 -19.89 23.11 13.23
#